data_624ec6194575f08f97dcf7a00eb5b903
#
_entry.id   624ec6194575f08f97dcf7a00eb5b903
#
_cell.length_a   1.000
_cell.length_b   1.000
_cell.length_c   1.000
_cell.angle_alpha   90.00
_cell.angle_beta   90.00
_cell.angle_gamma   90.00
#
_symmetry.space_group_name_H-M   'P 1'
#
loop_
_entity.id
_entity.type
_entity.pdbx_description
1 polymer ?
#
loop_
_entity_poly.entity_id
_entity_poly.type
_entity_poly.pdbx_seq_one_letter_code
_entity_poly.pdbx_strand_id
1 'polypeptide(L)'
;MENIIEKINKLRATLRHHEYLYHVMDAPEIPDAEYDRLMRELKVLEEQHPELITADSPTQRVGAAPLTAFGQVCHEIPMLSLDNVFDEESYLAFDKRVRDRLKDSRDLVFCCELKLDGLAVSLLYEGGELVQAATRGDGTTGENITVNVRTIHAIPLRLKGNNIPARVEIRGEVFMKQGGFEKLNDEARRKGNKVFANPRNAAAGSLRQLDPRITAKRPLTFYCYGVGVLEGGELPASHYERLMQFKQWGLPVSDNVKLCQGTQQVIDFYHNIEQQRPILGFDIDGVVIKVDSLELQETLGFVAKAPRWATAFKFAAQEQMTIVRDVEFQVGRTGAITPVARLEPVQVAGVIVSNATLHNADEIERLGLRIGDTVVIRRAGDVIPKVVGVVQDKRPAESQEVIFPEYCPVCRSDIERVEGESVARCTGGLFCGAQRKEALKHFVSRRAMDVDGMGEKIIEQLVDKEYVKTPADLFRLTAGKLTGLERMGPKSAQNTIDALEKSKKTTFARFIYSLGIREVGEATAANLVSHFATLEKLRAADTEALIAVQDVGGVVASHVVNFFNEPHNQTVIDDLIDNIGIHWESIETLQSDTVGNSFAGKIVVLTGSLNRLSRDEAKDKLTALGAKVTGSVSKKTDLVIAGEAAGSKLAKATELGIEVIDEEEMLRLLGE
;
A
#
# COMPACT_ATOMS: atom_id res chain seq x y z
N MET A 1 37.19 21.70 29.31
CA MET A 1 36.26 20.77 28.59
C MET A 1 34.83 20.94 29.04
N GLU A 2 34.56 20.90 30.33
CA GLU A 2 33.20 21.05 30.91
C GLU A 2 32.49 22.33 30.46
N ASN A 3 33.19 23.45 30.41
CA ASN A 3 32.68 24.75 29.97
C ASN A 3 32.35 24.78 28.45
N ILE A 4 33.07 24.01 27.63
CA ILE A 4 32.80 23.93 26.17
C ILE A 4 31.57 23.08 25.91
N ILE A 5 31.37 21.96 26.60
CA ILE A 5 30.21 21.10 26.52
C ILE A 5 28.94 21.89 26.89
N GLU A 6 29.03 22.66 27.99
CA GLU A 6 27.91 23.51 28.44
C GLU A 6 27.57 24.57 27.41
N LYS A 7 28.56 25.22 26.81
CA LYS A 7 28.38 26.23 25.76
C LYS A 7 27.74 25.64 24.50
N ILE A 8 28.21 24.49 24.04
CA ILE A 8 27.65 23.78 22.88
C ILE A 8 26.19 23.41 23.15
N ASN A 9 25.88 22.85 24.31
CA ASN A 9 24.52 22.44 24.66
C ASN A 9 23.58 23.64 24.74
N LYS A 10 24.04 24.76 25.28
CA LYS A 10 23.27 26.02 25.33
C LYS A 10 22.99 26.57 23.94
N LEU A 11 23.99 26.59 23.04
CA LEU A 11 23.79 26.98 21.64
C LEU A 11 22.79 26.10 20.90
N ARG A 12 22.90 24.79 21.08
CA ARG A 12 21.95 23.82 20.49
C ARG A 12 20.51 24.06 20.96
N ALA A 13 20.32 24.26 22.28
CA ALA A 13 19.01 24.55 22.85
C ALA A 13 18.43 25.86 22.34
N THR A 14 19.26 26.92 22.26
CA THR A 14 18.85 28.23 21.74
C THR A 14 18.47 28.16 20.28
N LEU A 15 19.26 27.47 19.45
CA LEU A 15 18.98 27.31 18.02
C LEU A 15 17.73 26.50 17.77
N ARG A 16 17.51 25.39 18.51
CA ARG A 16 16.27 24.60 18.42
C ARG A 16 15.03 25.42 18.79
N HIS A 17 15.15 26.25 19.82
CA HIS A 17 14.07 27.16 20.23
C HIS A 17 13.69 28.13 19.12
N HIS A 18 14.68 28.79 18.48
CA HIS A 18 14.44 29.73 17.39
C HIS A 18 13.98 29.03 16.09
N GLU A 19 14.46 27.83 15.80
CA GLU A 19 13.92 27.00 14.70
C GLU A 19 12.43 26.70 14.91
N TYR A 20 12.06 26.33 16.12
CA TYR A 20 10.66 26.06 16.49
C TYR A 20 9.79 27.31 16.34
N LEU A 21 10.24 28.46 16.85
CA LEU A 21 9.50 29.70 16.72
C LEU A 21 9.32 30.14 15.27
N TYR A 22 10.35 29.98 14.45
CA TYR A 22 10.33 30.37 13.05
C TYR A 22 9.52 29.42 12.17
N HIS A 23 9.81 28.13 12.23
CA HIS A 23 9.26 27.13 11.28
C HIS A 23 7.96 26.47 11.73
N VAL A 24 7.68 26.43 13.02
CA VAL A 24 6.48 25.80 13.59
C VAL A 24 5.45 26.83 14.04
N MET A 25 5.89 27.85 14.77
CA MET A 25 4.99 28.86 15.34
C MET A 25 4.77 30.08 14.45
N ASP A 26 5.58 30.24 13.39
CA ASP A 26 5.58 31.42 12.51
C ASP A 26 5.69 32.77 13.32
N ALA A 27 6.48 32.73 14.39
CA ALA A 27 6.65 33.83 15.35
C ALA A 27 8.13 34.01 15.70
N PRO A 28 8.99 34.44 14.72
CA PRO A 28 10.42 34.64 14.98
C PRO A 28 10.68 35.74 16.01
N GLU A 29 11.55 35.45 16.97
CA GLU A 29 11.98 36.41 18.01
C GLU A 29 13.33 37.08 17.71
N ILE A 30 14.14 36.50 16.82
CA ILE A 30 15.44 37.07 16.42
C ILE A 30 15.52 37.26 14.92
N PRO A 31 16.32 38.22 14.41
CA PRO A 31 16.60 38.37 12.99
C PRO A 31 17.37 37.15 12.42
N ASP A 32 17.22 36.86 11.14
CA ASP A 32 17.93 35.77 10.44
C ASP A 32 19.45 35.88 10.60
N ALA A 33 19.99 37.10 10.57
CA ALA A 33 21.43 37.35 10.75
C ALA A 33 21.95 36.88 12.12
N GLU A 34 21.16 37.04 13.18
CA GLU A 34 21.53 36.58 14.52
C GLU A 34 21.43 35.03 14.62
N TYR A 35 20.42 34.42 14.02
CA TYR A 35 20.32 32.97 13.92
C TYR A 35 21.54 32.41 13.18
N ASP A 36 21.89 32.97 12.04
CA ASP A 36 23.06 32.57 11.25
C ASP A 36 24.38 32.74 12.03
N ARG A 37 24.49 33.79 12.86
CA ARG A 37 25.64 34.00 13.73
C ARG A 37 25.76 32.89 14.77
N LEU A 38 24.67 32.55 15.44
CA LEU A 38 24.64 31.48 16.44
C LEU A 38 24.94 30.11 15.81
N MET A 39 24.42 29.84 14.62
CA MET A 39 24.70 28.62 13.88
C MET A 39 26.17 28.48 13.50
N ARG A 40 26.80 29.58 13.05
CA ARG A 40 28.25 29.61 12.75
C ARG A 40 29.07 29.35 14.00
N GLU A 41 28.72 29.97 15.12
CA GLU A 41 29.42 29.80 16.39
C GLU A 41 29.36 28.31 16.84
N LEU A 42 28.20 27.69 16.77
CA LEU A 42 28.05 26.28 17.08
C LEU A 42 28.89 25.39 16.13
N LYS A 43 28.84 25.69 14.84
CA LYS A 43 29.60 24.92 13.83
C LYS A 43 31.08 24.95 14.07
N VAL A 44 31.64 26.15 14.39
CA VAL A 44 33.06 26.32 14.72
C VAL A 44 33.47 25.51 15.96
N LEU A 45 32.64 25.51 17.01
CA LEU A 45 32.89 24.75 18.22
C LEU A 45 32.84 23.24 17.96
N GLU A 46 31.90 22.77 17.17
CA GLU A 46 31.81 21.36 16.79
C GLU A 46 32.95 20.90 15.87
N GLU A 47 33.42 21.77 14.96
CA GLU A 47 34.61 21.51 14.13
C GLU A 47 35.91 21.42 14.96
N GLN A 48 36.00 22.20 16.02
CA GLN A 48 37.14 22.14 16.95
C GLN A 48 37.06 20.94 17.90
N HIS A 49 35.86 20.42 18.14
CA HIS A 49 35.58 19.29 19.03
C HIS A 49 34.68 18.23 18.34
N PRO A 50 35.19 17.51 17.32
CA PRO A 50 34.38 16.57 16.54
C PRO A 50 33.75 15.46 17.40
N GLU A 51 34.39 15.12 18.53
CA GLU A 51 33.89 14.14 19.50
C GLU A 51 32.60 14.56 20.21
N LEU A 52 32.27 15.85 20.17
CA LEU A 52 31.06 16.42 20.79
C LEU A 52 29.91 16.59 19.78
N ILE A 53 30.09 16.27 18.51
CA ILE A 53 29.05 16.32 17.50
C ILE A 53 28.01 15.25 17.80
N THR A 54 26.74 15.65 17.88
CA THR A 54 25.61 14.76 18.05
C THR A 54 24.72 14.75 16.80
N ALA A 55 24.08 13.63 16.53
CA ALA A 55 23.22 13.46 15.35
C ALA A 55 22.01 14.42 15.36
N ASP A 56 21.58 14.87 16.55
CA ASP A 56 20.47 15.80 16.73
C ASP A 56 20.88 17.27 16.75
N SER A 57 22.18 17.59 16.56
CA SER A 57 22.64 18.97 16.46
C SER A 57 22.00 19.68 15.26
N PRO A 58 21.56 20.94 15.39
CA PRO A 58 21.08 21.75 14.26
C PRO A 58 22.06 21.81 13.08
N THR A 59 23.37 21.66 13.32
CA THR A 59 24.41 21.64 12.28
C THR A 59 24.39 20.37 11.43
N GLN A 60 23.74 19.31 11.89
CA GLN A 60 23.71 18.00 11.24
C GLN A 60 22.47 17.79 10.35
N ARG A 61 21.64 18.82 10.17
CA ARG A 61 20.47 18.74 9.26
C ARG A 61 20.87 18.55 7.80
N VAL A 62 21.99 19.14 7.40
CA VAL A 62 22.50 19.10 6.02
C VAL A 62 23.95 18.65 6.04
N GLY A 63 24.31 17.70 5.23
CA GLY A 63 25.71 17.25 5.11
C GLY A 63 25.90 15.77 4.79
N ALA A 64 24.82 14.99 4.65
CA ALA A 64 24.93 13.62 4.18
C ALA A 64 25.38 13.56 2.71
N ALA A 65 26.20 12.59 2.38
CA ALA A 65 26.58 12.31 0.99
C ALA A 65 25.35 11.85 0.19
N PRO A 66 25.33 12.07 -1.15
CA PRO A 66 24.27 11.52 -2.00
C PRO A 66 24.17 10.01 -1.85
N LEU A 67 22.93 9.52 -1.79
CA LEU A 67 22.64 8.10 -1.75
C LEU A 67 22.65 7.51 -3.16
N THR A 68 22.98 6.23 -3.28
CA THR A 68 22.90 5.48 -4.55
C THR A 68 21.49 4.90 -4.75
N ALA A 69 20.79 4.62 -3.66
CA ALA A 69 19.41 4.14 -3.65
C ALA A 69 18.80 4.37 -2.27
N PHE A 70 17.46 4.41 -2.19
CA PHE A 70 16.76 4.40 -0.91
C PHE A 70 16.71 2.99 -0.35
N GLY A 71 17.05 2.84 0.96
CA GLY A 71 16.76 1.62 1.70
C GLY A 71 15.26 1.44 1.90
N GLN A 72 14.85 0.23 2.22
CA GLN A 72 13.47 -0.09 2.58
C GLN A 72 13.28 -0.09 4.09
N VAL A 73 12.10 0.35 4.52
CA VAL A 73 11.66 0.30 5.92
C VAL A 73 10.35 -0.48 5.98
N CYS A 74 10.34 -1.55 6.76
CA CYS A 74 9.12 -2.29 7.06
C CYS A 74 8.42 -1.63 8.25
N HIS A 75 7.18 -1.18 8.07
CA HIS A 75 6.40 -0.57 9.15
C HIS A 75 5.99 -1.62 10.18
N GLU A 76 6.36 -1.44 11.44
CA GLU A 76 5.95 -2.33 12.53
C GLU A 76 4.44 -2.33 12.73
N ILE A 77 3.81 -1.16 12.58
CA ILE A 77 2.37 -0.99 12.52
C ILE A 77 2.04 -0.47 11.12
N PRO A 78 1.19 -1.17 10.35
CA PRO A 78 0.85 -0.75 8.99
C PRO A 78 0.29 0.68 8.94
N MET A 79 0.68 1.43 7.92
CA MET A 79 0.12 2.75 7.62
C MET A 79 -1.09 2.58 6.71
N LEU A 80 -2.27 2.56 7.32
CA LEU A 80 -3.52 2.27 6.62
C LEU A 80 -4.04 3.48 5.82
N SER A 81 -4.85 3.19 4.80
CA SER A 81 -5.63 4.18 4.08
C SER A 81 -6.90 4.54 4.87
N LEU A 82 -7.57 5.63 4.48
CA LEU A 82 -8.87 6.01 5.00
C LEU A 82 -9.95 5.71 3.96
N ASP A 83 -11.11 5.24 4.42
CA ASP A 83 -12.31 5.24 3.60
C ASP A 83 -12.76 6.67 3.31
N ASN A 84 -13.42 6.87 2.17
CA ASN A 84 -13.85 8.19 1.73
C ASN A 84 -15.38 8.32 1.77
N VAL A 85 -15.84 9.50 2.15
CA VAL A 85 -17.20 9.96 1.92
C VAL A 85 -17.15 11.28 1.13
N PHE A 86 -18.15 11.53 0.29
CA PHE A 86 -18.15 12.67 -0.65
C PHE A 86 -19.32 13.62 -0.46
N ASP A 87 -20.32 13.23 0.33
CA ASP A 87 -21.52 14.01 0.60
C ASP A 87 -22.01 13.79 2.03
N GLU A 88 -22.96 14.60 2.45
CA GLU A 88 -23.52 14.53 3.80
C GLU A 88 -24.25 13.20 4.06
N GLU A 89 -24.94 12.66 3.08
CA GLU A 89 -25.65 11.38 3.18
C GLU A 89 -24.68 10.23 3.49
N SER A 90 -23.59 10.16 2.76
CA SER A 90 -22.54 9.16 2.97
C SER A 90 -21.86 9.31 4.34
N TYR A 91 -21.67 10.56 4.78
CA TYR A 91 -21.14 10.83 6.11
C TYR A 91 -22.12 10.40 7.22
N LEU A 92 -23.39 10.69 7.08
CA LEU A 92 -24.43 10.26 8.03
C LEU A 92 -24.51 8.73 8.10
N ALA A 93 -24.34 8.04 6.98
CA ALA A 93 -24.26 6.58 6.93
C ALA A 93 -23.01 6.05 7.68
N PHE A 94 -21.87 6.72 7.56
CA PHE A 94 -20.67 6.41 8.34
C PHE A 94 -20.91 6.57 9.84
N ASP A 95 -21.43 7.69 10.27
CA ASP A 95 -21.75 7.97 11.68
C ASP A 95 -22.73 6.93 12.25
N LYS A 96 -23.74 6.56 11.48
CA LYS A 96 -24.70 5.53 11.86
C LYS A 96 -24.04 4.17 12.03
N ARG A 97 -23.17 3.74 11.10
CA ARG A 97 -22.41 2.48 11.22
C ARG A 97 -21.55 2.44 12.48
N VAL A 98 -20.89 3.54 12.79
CA VAL A 98 -20.07 3.66 14.00
C VAL A 98 -20.91 3.50 15.27
N ARG A 99 -22.02 4.25 15.36
CA ARG A 99 -22.93 4.17 16.52
C ARG A 99 -23.59 2.79 16.66
N ASP A 100 -24.05 2.21 15.58
CA ASP A 100 -24.65 0.87 15.57
C ASP A 100 -23.65 -0.20 16.08
N ARG A 101 -22.39 -0.10 15.64
CA ARG A 101 -21.35 -1.02 16.06
C ARG A 101 -20.98 -0.87 17.55
N LEU A 102 -21.00 0.36 18.06
CA LEU A 102 -20.79 0.66 19.47
C LEU A 102 -22.03 0.37 20.32
N LYS A 103 -23.18 0.12 19.70
CA LYS A 103 -24.48 -0.01 20.35
C LYS A 103 -24.81 1.19 21.26
N ASP A 104 -24.44 2.37 20.77
CA ASP A 104 -24.61 3.65 21.48
C ASP A 104 -25.35 4.62 20.54
N SER A 105 -26.47 5.14 21.00
CA SER A 105 -27.28 6.11 20.24
C SER A 105 -26.93 7.57 20.55
N ARG A 106 -26.03 7.80 21.52
CA ARG A 106 -25.60 9.16 21.89
C ARG A 106 -24.70 9.76 20.82
N ASP A 107 -24.63 11.08 20.80
CA ASP A 107 -23.69 11.80 19.96
C ASP A 107 -22.25 11.47 20.37
N LEU A 108 -21.44 11.10 19.38
CA LEU A 108 -20.04 10.83 19.57
C LEU A 108 -19.20 12.11 19.46
N VAL A 109 -18.07 12.13 20.12
CA VAL A 109 -17.05 13.17 19.95
C VAL A 109 -16.05 12.73 18.88
N PHE A 110 -15.90 13.55 17.89
CA PHE A 110 -14.94 13.38 16.81
C PHE A 110 -13.83 14.41 16.86
N CYS A 111 -12.60 14.02 16.57
CA CYS A 111 -11.52 14.93 16.23
C CYS A 111 -11.51 15.15 14.73
N CYS A 112 -11.73 16.40 14.30
CA CYS A 112 -11.78 16.77 12.91
C CYS A 112 -10.53 17.55 12.52
N GLU A 113 -9.90 17.14 11.43
CA GLU A 113 -8.60 17.62 10.97
C GLU A 113 -8.67 17.98 9.49
N LEU A 114 -7.68 18.72 9.00
CA LEU A 114 -7.50 18.94 7.56
C LEU A 114 -6.98 17.66 6.90
N LYS A 115 -7.50 17.34 5.72
CA LYS A 115 -6.91 16.33 4.85
C LYS A 115 -5.87 16.99 3.97
N LEU A 116 -4.63 16.94 4.41
CA LEU A 116 -3.51 17.54 3.72
C LEU A 116 -3.20 16.78 2.42
N ASP A 117 -2.87 17.52 1.39
CA ASP A 117 -2.51 16.99 0.07
C ASP A 117 -0.98 17.05 -0.11
N GLY A 118 -0.31 15.99 0.34
CA GLY A 118 1.14 15.88 0.33
C GLY A 118 1.59 14.42 0.29
N LEU A 119 2.65 14.11 1.03
CA LEU A 119 3.22 12.78 1.14
C LEU A 119 3.20 12.32 2.60
N ALA A 120 2.56 11.18 2.87
CA ALA A 120 2.51 10.58 4.19
C ALA A 120 3.88 10.03 4.60
N VAL A 121 4.33 10.39 5.79
CA VAL A 121 5.61 9.96 6.35
C VAL A 121 5.47 9.47 7.78
N SER A 122 6.38 8.60 8.16
CA SER A 122 6.57 8.09 9.51
C SER A 122 7.90 8.59 10.05
N LEU A 123 7.88 9.13 11.27
CA LEU A 123 9.05 9.64 11.99
C LEU A 123 9.25 8.82 13.26
N LEU A 124 10.35 8.09 13.36
CA LEU A 124 10.69 7.34 14.57
C LEU A 124 11.63 8.13 15.46
N TYR A 125 11.21 8.39 16.70
CA TYR A 125 12.02 9.00 17.73
C TYR A 125 12.37 7.98 18.81
N GLU A 126 13.64 7.90 19.16
CA GLU A 126 14.14 7.08 20.28
C GLU A 126 14.86 7.99 21.28
N GLY A 127 14.45 7.95 22.53
CA GLY A 127 14.95 8.88 23.56
C GLY A 127 14.74 10.35 23.19
N GLY A 128 13.72 10.66 22.41
CA GLY A 128 13.42 11.99 21.90
C GLY A 128 14.22 12.41 20.66
N GLU A 129 15.13 11.60 20.16
CA GLU A 129 15.96 11.86 18.97
C GLU A 129 15.37 11.20 17.73
N LEU A 130 15.30 11.94 16.61
CA LEU A 130 14.86 11.38 15.32
C LEU A 130 15.91 10.40 14.79
N VAL A 131 15.57 9.12 14.73
CA VAL A 131 16.48 8.06 14.29
C VAL A 131 16.15 7.51 12.92
N GLN A 132 14.88 7.56 12.51
CA GLN A 132 14.45 7.04 11.21
C GLN A 132 13.21 7.77 10.70
N ALA A 133 13.18 8.01 9.39
CA ALA A 133 11.99 8.48 8.70
C ALA A 133 11.76 7.65 7.43
N ALA A 134 10.50 7.35 7.17
CA ALA A 134 10.09 6.54 6.03
C ALA A 134 8.85 7.10 5.34
N THR A 135 8.73 6.88 4.03
CA THR A 135 7.46 7.07 3.32
C THR A 135 6.47 5.98 3.69
N ARG A 136 5.19 6.23 3.47
CA ARG A 136 4.14 5.20 3.64
C ARG A 136 4.38 3.99 2.72
N GLY A 137 4.81 4.25 1.47
CA GLY A 137 4.91 3.21 0.46
C GLY A 137 3.56 2.55 0.18
N ASP A 138 3.54 1.22 0.21
CA ASP A 138 2.32 0.40 0.09
C ASP A 138 1.54 0.24 1.41
N GLY A 139 1.99 0.91 2.47
CA GLY A 139 1.44 0.81 3.83
C GLY A 139 2.14 -0.21 4.71
N THR A 140 2.82 -1.18 4.15
CA THR A 140 3.62 -2.21 4.85
C THR A 140 5.12 -1.91 4.77
N THR A 141 5.60 -1.50 3.60
CA THR A 141 7.00 -1.16 3.33
C THR A 141 7.09 0.20 2.65
N GLY A 142 7.94 1.07 3.17
CA GLY A 142 8.23 2.38 2.62
C GLY A 142 9.72 2.56 2.32
N GLU A 143 10.06 3.70 1.73
CA GLU A 143 11.44 4.08 1.47
C GLU A 143 12.03 4.80 2.68
N ASN A 144 13.27 4.49 3.03
CA ASN A 144 14.02 5.21 4.08
C ASN A 144 14.46 6.58 3.55
N ILE A 145 13.85 7.62 4.07
CA ILE A 145 14.11 9.02 3.69
C ILE A 145 14.68 9.84 4.84
N THR A 146 15.29 9.21 5.81
CA THR A 146 15.78 9.85 7.04
C THR A 146 16.67 11.04 6.76
N VAL A 147 17.65 10.91 5.87
CA VAL A 147 18.59 12.00 5.54
C VAL A 147 17.89 13.20 4.90
N ASN A 148 16.85 12.97 4.11
CA ASN A 148 16.06 14.02 3.47
C ASN A 148 15.13 14.72 4.47
N VAL A 149 14.45 13.95 5.31
CA VAL A 149 13.57 14.48 6.36
C VAL A 149 14.34 15.35 7.36
N ARG A 150 15.56 15.00 7.69
CA ARG A 150 16.43 15.80 8.57
C ARG A 150 16.66 17.23 8.05
N THR A 151 16.52 17.46 6.75
CA THR A 151 16.65 18.80 6.14
C THR A 151 15.40 19.65 6.27
N ILE A 152 14.26 19.07 6.67
CA ILE A 152 13.00 19.80 6.85
C ILE A 152 13.00 20.46 8.22
N HIS A 153 13.16 21.79 8.25
CA HIS A 153 13.32 22.53 9.50
C HIS A 153 12.11 22.49 10.43
N ALA A 154 10.90 22.32 9.89
CA ALA A 154 9.69 22.16 10.68
C ALA A 154 9.67 20.85 11.50
N ILE A 155 10.43 19.83 11.09
CA ILE A 155 10.54 18.56 11.79
C ILE A 155 11.68 18.63 12.79
N PRO A 156 11.41 18.52 14.10
CA PRO A 156 12.48 18.56 15.11
C PRO A 156 13.37 17.32 15.03
N LEU A 157 14.68 17.52 15.12
CA LEU A 157 15.64 16.41 15.27
C LEU A 157 15.59 15.84 16.68
N ARG A 158 15.15 16.64 17.65
CA ARG A 158 14.94 16.26 19.04
C ARG A 158 13.62 16.84 19.55
N LEU A 159 12.79 15.98 20.12
CA LEU A 159 11.58 16.39 20.81
C LEU A 159 11.92 17.11 22.10
N LYS A 160 11.13 18.13 22.46
CA LYS A 160 11.28 18.88 23.72
C LYS A 160 10.24 18.43 24.75
N GLY A 161 10.58 18.57 26.03
CA GLY A 161 9.71 18.22 27.13
C GLY A 161 10.23 17.05 27.97
N ASN A 162 9.50 16.70 29.02
CA ASN A 162 9.97 15.75 30.04
C ASN A 162 9.31 14.37 29.95
N ASN A 163 8.19 14.25 29.25
CA ASN A 163 7.38 13.02 29.18
C ASN A 163 7.46 12.35 27.81
N ILE A 164 8.66 12.28 27.26
CA ILE A 164 8.88 11.69 25.93
C ILE A 164 9.03 10.18 26.10
N PRO A 165 8.22 9.37 25.40
CA PRO A 165 8.37 7.91 25.41
C PRO A 165 9.76 7.50 24.93
N ALA A 166 10.23 6.35 25.44
CA ALA A 166 11.52 5.80 25.01
C ALA A 166 11.58 5.59 23.49
N ARG A 167 10.46 5.18 22.89
CA ARG A 167 10.33 4.96 21.46
C ARG A 167 8.92 5.39 21.01
N VAL A 168 8.85 6.32 20.08
CA VAL A 168 7.57 6.82 19.55
C VAL A 168 7.68 7.10 18.06
N GLU A 169 6.73 6.57 17.30
CA GLU A 169 6.56 6.81 15.86
C GLU A 169 5.47 7.86 15.65
N ILE A 170 5.85 9.00 15.11
CA ILE A 170 4.94 10.08 14.75
C ILE A 170 4.64 10.00 13.26
N ARG A 171 3.37 10.05 12.91
CA ARG A 171 2.89 10.03 11.53
C ARG A 171 2.31 11.37 11.14
N GLY A 172 2.56 11.78 9.92
CA GLY A 172 2.09 13.05 9.40
C GLY A 172 2.26 13.19 7.90
N GLU A 173 2.04 14.39 7.44
CA GLU A 173 2.10 14.73 6.02
C GLU A 173 3.17 15.78 5.77
N VAL A 174 4.08 15.49 4.85
CA VAL A 174 5.00 16.47 4.27
C VAL A 174 4.31 17.10 3.06
N PHE A 175 4.26 18.41 3.03
CA PHE A 175 3.61 19.17 1.97
C PHE A 175 4.36 20.45 1.64
N MET A 176 3.95 21.11 0.57
CA MET A 176 4.52 22.38 0.13
C MET A 176 3.42 23.43 0.06
N LYS A 177 3.65 24.58 0.68
CA LYS A 177 2.73 25.72 0.58
C LYS A 177 2.73 26.31 -0.84
N GLN A 178 1.61 26.89 -1.24
CA GLN A 178 1.44 27.44 -2.59
C GLN A 178 2.50 28.49 -2.96
N GLY A 179 2.80 29.40 -2.06
CA GLY A 179 3.83 30.43 -2.31
C GLY A 179 5.24 29.85 -2.54
N GLY A 180 5.59 28.79 -1.81
CA GLY A 180 6.86 28.08 -2.03
C GLY A 180 6.88 27.32 -3.34
N PHE A 181 5.76 26.67 -3.70
CA PHE A 181 5.59 25.97 -4.96
C PHE A 181 5.71 26.91 -6.16
N GLU A 182 5.07 28.07 -6.13
CA GLU A 182 5.15 29.07 -7.19
C GLU A 182 6.59 29.57 -7.41
N LYS A 183 7.29 29.92 -6.31
CA LYS A 183 8.70 30.32 -6.36
C LYS A 183 9.60 29.23 -6.94
N LEU A 184 9.38 27.98 -6.54
CA LEU A 184 10.13 26.84 -7.04
C LEU A 184 9.94 26.64 -8.56
N ASN A 185 8.72 26.74 -9.05
CA ASN A 185 8.43 26.63 -10.47
C ASN A 185 8.93 27.82 -11.28
N ASP A 186 8.88 29.04 -10.74
CA ASP A 186 9.44 30.22 -11.38
C ASP A 186 10.96 30.10 -11.54
N GLU A 187 11.64 29.59 -10.55
CA GLU A 187 13.08 29.30 -10.63
C GLU A 187 13.38 28.20 -11.66
N ALA A 188 12.58 27.15 -11.69
CA ALA A 188 12.72 26.08 -12.68
C ALA A 188 12.54 26.58 -14.10
N ARG A 189 11.55 27.44 -14.36
CA ARG A 189 11.35 28.07 -15.68
C ARG A 189 12.54 28.93 -16.09
N ARG A 190 13.07 29.75 -15.16
CA ARG A 190 14.26 30.59 -15.42
C ARG A 190 15.50 29.78 -15.78
N LYS A 191 15.66 28.60 -15.18
CA LYS A 191 16.78 27.69 -15.42
C LYS A 191 16.54 26.71 -16.57
N GLY A 192 15.38 26.74 -17.21
CA GLY A 192 15.00 25.78 -18.27
C GLY A 192 14.75 24.35 -17.75
N ASN A 193 14.52 24.19 -16.47
CA ASN A 193 14.22 22.89 -15.85
C ASN A 193 12.72 22.57 -15.92
N LYS A 194 12.39 21.29 -15.77
CA LYS A 194 11.01 20.84 -15.73
C LYS A 194 10.29 21.40 -14.49
N VAL A 195 9.11 21.98 -14.70
CA VAL A 195 8.22 22.44 -13.64
C VAL A 195 7.40 21.29 -13.05
N PHE A 196 7.00 21.41 -11.78
CA PHE A 196 6.08 20.50 -11.15
C PHE A 196 4.62 20.86 -11.48
N ALA A 197 3.79 19.85 -11.64
CA ALA A 197 2.39 20.04 -12.01
C ALA A 197 1.55 20.64 -10.87
N ASN A 198 1.84 20.28 -9.62
CA ASN A 198 1.11 20.72 -8.43
C ASN A 198 1.99 20.64 -7.17
N PRO A 199 1.56 21.26 -6.06
CA PRO A 199 2.34 21.24 -4.80
C PRO A 199 2.60 19.83 -4.24
N ARG A 200 1.68 18.89 -4.41
CA ARG A 200 1.85 17.50 -3.97
C ARG A 200 2.99 16.81 -4.72
N ASN A 201 3.00 16.92 -6.05
CA ASN A 201 4.07 16.36 -6.88
C ASN A 201 5.42 17.02 -6.57
N ALA A 202 5.41 18.33 -6.32
CA ALA A 202 6.61 19.06 -5.92
C ALA A 202 7.14 18.57 -4.56
N ALA A 203 6.25 18.35 -3.58
CA ALA A 203 6.63 17.82 -2.27
C ALA A 203 7.19 16.40 -2.38
N ALA A 204 6.49 15.50 -3.08
CA ALA A 204 6.94 14.13 -3.28
C ALA A 204 8.28 14.06 -4.03
N GLY A 205 8.44 14.81 -5.12
CA GLY A 205 9.69 14.88 -5.87
C GLY A 205 10.84 15.51 -5.10
N SER A 206 10.55 16.46 -4.21
CA SER A 206 11.55 17.10 -3.36
C SER A 206 12.01 16.21 -2.21
N LEU A 207 11.10 15.42 -1.64
CA LEU A 207 11.40 14.51 -0.53
C LEU A 207 12.13 13.25 -0.99
N ARG A 208 11.87 12.79 -2.21
CA ARG A 208 12.46 11.58 -2.78
C ARG A 208 13.67 11.90 -3.66
N GLN A 209 14.64 12.64 -3.12
CA GLN A 209 15.92 12.96 -3.76
C GLN A 209 17.03 12.10 -3.17
N LEU A 210 17.86 11.53 -4.01
CA LEU A 210 19.04 10.78 -3.57
C LEU A 210 20.08 11.68 -2.93
N ASP A 211 20.16 12.93 -3.35
CA ASP A 211 21.01 13.96 -2.76
C ASP A 211 20.18 14.84 -1.78
N PRO A 212 20.39 14.71 -0.45
CA PRO A 212 19.64 15.47 0.53
C PRO A 212 19.88 16.99 0.46
N ARG A 213 20.94 17.44 -0.19
CA ARG A 213 21.21 18.87 -0.41
C ARG A 213 20.18 19.50 -1.35
N ILE A 214 19.59 18.73 -2.26
CA ILE A 214 18.50 19.18 -3.12
C ILE A 214 17.24 19.34 -2.27
N THR A 215 16.89 18.37 -1.44
CA THR A 215 15.75 18.43 -0.52
C THR A 215 15.89 19.62 0.45
N ALA A 216 17.09 19.89 0.94
CA ALA A 216 17.37 21.00 1.86
C ALA A 216 17.00 22.39 1.29
N LYS A 217 17.04 22.56 -0.03
CA LYS A 217 16.67 23.79 -0.73
C LYS A 217 15.18 23.90 -1.04
N ARG A 218 14.40 22.88 -0.76
CA ARG A 218 12.97 22.84 -1.08
C ARG A 218 12.14 23.36 0.09
N PRO A 219 11.08 24.14 -0.19
CA PRO A 219 10.24 24.76 0.84
C PRO A 219 9.22 23.76 1.39
N LEU A 220 9.70 22.67 2.00
CA LEU A 220 8.86 21.63 2.59
C LEU A 220 8.47 21.98 4.02
N THR A 221 7.27 21.59 4.40
CA THR A 221 6.76 21.67 5.76
C THR A 221 6.02 20.38 6.14
N PHE A 222 5.56 20.29 7.40
CA PHE A 222 5.01 19.06 7.95
C PHE A 222 3.92 19.38 8.98
N TYR A 223 2.85 18.61 8.98
CA TYR A 223 1.91 18.49 10.09
C TYR A 223 1.74 17.04 10.51
N CYS A 224 1.78 16.78 11.81
CA CYS A 224 1.52 15.45 12.35
C CYS A 224 0.02 15.23 12.54
N TYR A 225 -0.39 13.97 12.39
CA TYR A 225 -1.79 13.58 12.54
C TYR A 225 -2.00 12.28 13.32
N GLY A 226 -0.95 11.60 13.72
CA GLY A 226 -1.14 10.36 14.44
C GLY A 226 0.15 9.75 14.99
N VAL A 227 -0.01 8.60 15.61
CA VAL A 227 1.06 7.81 16.21
C VAL A 227 0.98 6.36 15.72
N GLY A 228 2.13 5.76 15.51
CA GLY A 228 2.26 4.32 15.27
C GLY A 228 2.78 3.60 16.50
N VAL A 229 4.03 3.17 16.48
CA VAL A 229 4.70 2.51 17.61
C VAL A 229 4.79 3.46 18.81
N LEU A 230 4.50 2.92 20.00
CA LEU A 230 4.64 3.62 21.27
C LEU A 230 5.16 2.65 22.32
N GLU A 231 6.36 2.91 22.84
CA GLU A 231 7.03 2.09 23.83
C GLU A 231 7.69 2.97 24.91
N GLY A 232 7.62 2.54 26.15
CA GLY A 232 8.30 3.22 27.26
C GLY A 232 7.72 4.58 27.63
N GLY A 233 6.40 4.74 27.50
CA GLY A 233 5.65 5.93 27.86
C GLY A 233 4.19 5.79 27.52
N GLU A 234 3.41 6.76 27.92
CA GLU A 234 1.96 6.81 27.71
C GLU A 234 1.57 8.09 26.97
N LEU A 235 0.51 8.02 26.21
CA LEU A 235 -0.15 9.14 25.56
C LEU A 235 -1.58 9.28 26.07
N PRO A 236 -2.17 10.50 25.99
CA PRO A 236 -3.58 10.68 26.34
C PRO A 236 -4.53 9.72 25.61
N ALA A 237 -5.66 9.43 26.23
CA ALA A 237 -6.70 8.56 25.68
C ALA A 237 -7.60 9.26 24.64
N SER A 238 -7.38 10.53 24.37
CA SER A 238 -8.06 11.34 23.37
C SER A 238 -7.10 11.63 22.22
N HIS A 239 -7.56 11.41 20.96
CA HIS A 239 -6.76 11.74 19.79
C HIS A 239 -6.39 13.23 19.72
N TYR A 240 -7.35 14.10 20.02
CA TYR A 240 -7.09 15.55 20.07
C TYR A 240 -6.02 15.90 21.12
N GLU A 241 -6.10 15.34 22.30
CA GLU A 241 -5.10 15.57 23.36
C GLU A 241 -3.72 15.00 22.99
N ARG A 242 -3.66 13.90 22.23
CA ARG A 242 -2.40 13.40 21.65
C ARG A 242 -1.77 14.41 20.71
N LEU A 243 -2.56 15.03 19.82
CA LEU A 243 -2.06 16.09 18.93
C LEU A 243 -1.55 17.30 19.73
N MET A 244 -2.23 17.69 20.79
CA MET A 244 -1.78 18.76 21.67
C MET A 244 -0.48 18.38 22.40
N GLN A 245 -0.31 17.12 22.77
CA GLN A 245 0.96 16.62 23.33
C GLN A 245 2.09 16.69 22.31
N PHE A 246 1.85 16.35 21.04
CA PHE A 246 2.84 16.47 19.98
C PHE A 246 3.26 17.93 19.77
N LYS A 247 2.31 18.84 19.84
CA LYS A 247 2.58 20.29 19.78
C LYS A 247 3.49 20.73 20.93
N GLN A 248 3.28 20.24 22.15
CA GLN A 248 4.15 20.49 23.30
C GLN A 248 5.56 19.91 23.10
N TRP A 249 5.69 18.79 22.39
CA TRP A 249 7.00 18.22 22.05
C TRP A 249 7.73 18.97 20.93
N GLY A 250 7.14 20.01 20.37
CA GLY A 250 7.72 20.82 19.31
C GLY A 250 7.38 20.36 17.89
N LEU A 251 6.50 19.41 17.74
CA LEU A 251 6.02 18.97 16.42
C LEU A 251 4.94 19.94 15.90
N PRO A 252 4.94 20.23 14.58
CA PRO A 252 3.88 21.03 13.99
C PRO A 252 2.54 20.29 13.97
N VAL A 253 1.51 20.97 14.43
CA VAL A 253 0.12 20.51 14.37
C VAL A 253 -0.71 21.64 13.77
N SER A 254 -1.63 21.31 12.85
CA SER A 254 -2.53 22.29 12.26
C SER A 254 -3.38 23.00 13.32
N ASP A 255 -3.54 24.32 13.20
CA ASP A 255 -4.45 25.08 14.06
C ASP A 255 -5.94 24.82 13.76
N ASN A 256 -6.24 24.17 12.64
CA ASN A 256 -7.60 23.81 12.22
C ASN A 256 -8.08 22.46 12.74
N VAL A 257 -7.46 21.92 13.78
CA VAL A 257 -7.93 20.70 14.46
C VAL A 257 -8.99 21.11 15.48
N LYS A 258 -10.14 20.41 15.45
CA LYS A 258 -11.29 20.72 16.33
C LYS A 258 -11.99 19.48 16.82
N LEU A 259 -12.41 19.47 18.09
CA LEU A 259 -13.35 18.50 18.61
C LEU A 259 -14.78 18.89 18.18
N CYS A 260 -15.50 17.94 17.61
CA CYS A 260 -16.88 18.09 17.18
C CYS A 260 -17.74 17.01 17.88
N GLN A 261 -18.85 17.42 18.45
CA GLN A 261 -19.82 16.53 19.06
C GLN A 261 -21.05 16.40 18.18
N GLY A 262 -21.35 15.19 17.77
CA GLY A 262 -22.48 14.88 16.90
C GLY A 262 -22.27 15.22 15.43
N THR A 263 -23.21 14.79 14.61
CA THR A 263 -23.14 14.91 13.14
C THR A 263 -23.16 16.35 12.65
N GLN A 264 -23.96 17.20 13.27
CA GLN A 264 -24.12 18.58 12.80
C GLN A 264 -22.83 19.40 12.97
N GLN A 265 -22.14 19.25 14.10
CA GLN A 265 -20.88 19.95 14.32
C GLN A 265 -19.79 19.49 13.33
N VAL A 266 -19.76 18.23 12.97
CA VAL A 266 -18.85 17.70 11.95
C VAL A 266 -19.15 18.29 10.57
N ILE A 267 -20.42 18.33 10.18
CA ILE A 267 -20.85 18.90 8.91
C ILE A 267 -20.54 20.41 8.86
N ASP A 268 -20.78 21.13 9.95
CA ASP A 268 -20.42 22.54 10.06
C ASP A 268 -18.93 22.78 9.94
N PHE A 269 -18.11 21.92 10.55
CA PHE A 269 -16.65 21.95 10.39
C PHE A 269 -16.24 21.74 8.92
N TYR A 270 -16.81 20.75 8.26
CA TYR A 270 -16.56 20.46 6.85
C TYR A 270 -16.85 21.67 5.96
N HIS A 271 -18.03 22.29 6.11
CA HIS A 271 -18.39 23.46 5.32
C HIS A 271 -17.54 24.68 5.64
N ASN A 272 -17.17 24.88 6.90
CA ASN A 272 -16.31 26.00 7.30
C ASN A 272 -14.91 25.84 6.65
N ILE A 273 -14.33 24.66 6.68
CA ILE A 273 -13.02 24.39 6.06
C ILE A 273 -13.10 24.52 4.53
N GLU A 274 -14.19 24.07 3.92
CA GLU A 274 -14.43 24.24 2.48
C GLU A 274 -14.41 25.73 2.08
N GLN A 275 -15.05 26.59 2.87
CA GLN A 275 -15.02 28.04 2.66
C GLN A 275 -13.63 28.65 2.88
N GLN A 276 -12.87 28.15 3.84
CA GLN A 276 -11.52 28.62 4.12
C GLN A 276 -10.45 28.10 3.14
N ARG A 277 -10.75 27.08 2.37
CA ARG A 277 -9.82 26.40 1.46
C ARG A 277 -8.99 27.36 0.59
N PRO A 278 -9.58 28.40 -0.06
CA PRO A 278 -8.82 29.34 -0.91
C PRO A 278 -7.79 30.19 -0.16
N ILE A 279 -7.95 30.39 1.15
CA ILE A 279 -7.11 31.28 1.96
C ILE A 279 -6.12 30.53 2.88
N LEU A 280 -6.14 29.22 2.90
CA LEU A 280 -5.22 28.43 3.74
C LEU A 280 -3.74 28.57 3.31
N GLY A 281 -3.48 28.83 2.04
CA GLY A 281 -2.13 28.94 1.49
C GLY A 281 -1.46 27.59 1.18
N PHE A 282 -2.16 26.50 1.35
CA PHE A 282 -1.74 25.13 0.97
C PHE A 282 -2.96 24.30 0.57
N ASP A 283 -2.69 23.24 -0.18
CA ASP A 283 -3.76 22.41 -0.75
C ASP A 283 -4.26 21.37 0.27
N ILE A 284 -5.59 21.25 0.32
CA ILE A 284 -6.31 20.17 1.02
C ILE A 284 -7.38 19.61 0.08
N ASP A 285 -7.73 18.34 0.24
CA ASP A 285 -8.76 17.69 -0.57
C ASP A 285 -10.01 17.28 0.23
N GLY A 286 -10.07 17.65 1.49
CA GLY A 286 -11.17 17.41 2.39
C GLY A 286 -10.79 17.61 3.84
N VAL A 287 -11.54 16.95 4.71
CA VAL A 287 -11.26 16.87 6.14
C VAL A 287 -11.21 15.41 6.58
N VAL A 288 -10.47 15.12 7.64
CA VAL A 288 -10.41 13.79 8.24
C VAL A 288 -11.19 13.81 9.53
N ILE A 289 -12.07 12.86 9.71
CA ILE A 289 -12.96 12.73 10.85
C ILE A 289 -12.63 11.44 11.57
N LYS A 290 -12.23 11.55 12.82
CA LYS A 290 -11.82 10.43 13.65
C LYS A 290 -12.61 10.40 14.94
N VAL A 291 -13.06 9.23 15.36
CA VAL A 291 -13.58 9.06 16.73
C VAL A 291 -12.47 9.44 17.70
N ASP A 292 -12.73 10.40 18.58
CA ASP A 292 -11.68 10.98 19.44
C ASP A 292 -11.18 10.01 20.52
N SER A 293 -12.08 9.24 21.11
CA SER A 293 -11.73 8.27 22.17
C SER A 293 -10.92 7.10 21.62
N LEU A 294 -9.70 6.90 22.12
CA LEU A 294 -8.84 5.79 21.72
C LEU A 294 -9.44 4.42 22.13
N GLU A 295 -10.14 4.37 23.27
CA GLU A 295 -10.85 3.18 23.72
C GLU A 295 -11.95 2.78 22.72
N LEU A 296 -12.72 3.75 22.22
CA LEU A 296 -13.73 3.50 21.19
C LEU A 296 -13.11 3.13 19.84
N GLN A 297 -11.97 3.70 19.50
CA GLN A 297 -11.22 3.29 18.31
C GLN A 297 -10.81 1.81 18.37
N GLU A 298 -10.31 1.34 19.50
CA GLU A 298 -9.97 -0.07 19.70
C GLU A 298 -11.18 -0.99 19.59
N THR A 299 -12.31 -0.58 20.17
CA THR A 299 -13.58 -1.32 20.09
C THR A 299 -14.07 -1.44 18.64
N LEU A 300 -13.98 -0.36 17.86
CA LEU A 300 -14.38 -0.33 16.46
C LEU A 300 -13.43 -1.13 15.55
N GLY A 301 -12.13 -1.04 15.80
CA GLY A 301 -11.11 -1.78 15.08
C GLY A 301 -10.98 -1.38 13.61
N PHE A 302 -10.58 -2.33 12.78
CA PHE A 302 -10.19 -2.13 11.39
C PHE A 302 -10.91 -3.10 10.45
N VAL A 303 -11.08 -2.69 9.20
CA VAL A 303 -11.24 -3.58 8.05
C VAL A 303 -9.86 -3.80 7.41
N ALA A 304 -9.77 -4.60 6.34
CA ALA A 304 -8.49 -5.03 5.76
C ALA A 304 -7.49 -3.88 5.46
N LYS A 305 -7.97 -2.70 5.08
CA LYS A 305 -7.11 -1.58 4.66
C LYS A 305 -7.44 -0.24 5.30
N ALA A 306 -8.45 -0.16 6.16
CA ALA A 306 -8.91 1.10 6.73
C ALA A 306 -9.44 0.93 8.15
N PRO A 307 -9.30 1.95 9.01
CA PRO A 307 -9.94 1.96 10.31
C PRO A 307 -11.45 2.18 10.17
N ARG A 308 -12.25 1.52 11.04
CA ARG A 308 -13.70 1.75 11.10
C ARG A 308 -14.08 3.04 11.82
N TRP A 309 -13.15 3.60 12.57
CA TRP A 309 -13.33 4.78 13.42
C TRP A 309 -12.95 6.10 12.75
N ALA A 310 -12.55 6.08 11.48
CA ALA A 310 -12.14 7.26 10.74
C ALA A 310 -12.66 7.24 9.31
N THR A 311 -12.88 8.42 8.76
CA THR A 311 -13.19 8.61 7.34
C THR A 311 -12.60 9.92 6.83
N ALA A 312 -12.28 9.95 5.55
CA ALA A 312 -11.94 11.18 4.83
C ALA A 312 -13.21 11.74 4.18
N PHE A 313 -13.63 12.91 4.60
CA PHE A 313 -14.76 13.64 4.02
C PHE A 313 -14.20 14.58 2.95
N LYS A 314 -14.23 14.14 1.71
CA LYS A 314 -13.63 14.88 0.58
C LYS A 314 -14.56 15.94 0.04
N PHE A 315 -13.97 17.05 -0.40
CA PHE A 315 -14.70 18.12 -1.10
C PHE A 315 -15.16 17.65 -2.48
N ALA A 316 -16.20 18.31 -3.00
CA ALA A 316 -16.65 18.08 -4.36
C ALA A 316 -15.50 18.28 -5.36
N ALA A 317 -15.41 17.38 -6.31
CA ALA A 317 -14.40 17.43 -7.35
C ALA A 317 -14.68 18.57 -8.34
N GLN A 318 -13.63 19.10 -8.92
CA GLN A 318 -13.78 20.06 -10.02
C GLN A 318 -14.26 19.33 -11.28
N GLU A 319 -15.17 19.99 -12.01
CA GLU A 319 -15.79 19.49 -13.22
C GLU A 319 -15.49 20.41 -14.39
N GLN A 320 -15.36 19.84 -15.60
CA GLN A 320 -15.26 20.56 -16.87
C GLN A 320 -15.98 19.80 -17.98
N MET A 321 -16.38 20.52 -19.03
CA MET A 321 -16.96 19.92 -20.23
C MET A 321 -15.88 19.74 -21.30
N THR A 322 -15.95 18.63 -22.03
CA THR A 322 -15.12 18.35 -23.20
C THR A 322 -15.82 17.39 -24.14
N ILE A 323 -15.18 17.08 -25.27
CA ILE A 323 -15.75 16.21 -26.31
C ILE A 323 -15.05 14.87 -26.28
N VAL A 324 -15.82 13.77 -26.36
CA VAL A 324 -15.32 12.42 -26.53
C VAL A 324 -14.95 12.19 -27.99
N ARG A 325 -13.67 12.07 -28.25
CA ARG A 325 -13.13 11.85 -29.60
C ARG A 325 -13.20 10.38 -30.01
N ASP A 326 -12.97 9.50 -29.07
CA ASP A 326 -12.95 8.04 -29.28
C ASP A 326 -13.11 7.33 -27.93
N VAL A 327 -13.37 6.03 -27.97
CA VAL A 327 -13.34 5.16 -26.81
C VAL A 327 -12.41 4.00 -27.07
N GLU A 328 -11.40 3.86 -26.25
CA GLU A 328 -10.45 2.75 -26.29
C GLU A 328 -10.74 1.77 -25.15
N PHE A 329 -10.38 0.52 -25.38
CA PHE A 329 -10.50 -0.53 -24.36
C PHE A 329 -9.10 -0.96 -23.94
N GLN A 330 -8.75 -0.68 -22.72
CA GLN A 330 -7.47 -1.03 -22.13
C GLN A 330 -7.59 -2.32 -21.34
N VAL A 331 -6.60 -3.17 -21.48
CA VAL A 331 -6.49 -4.41 -20.72
C VAL A 331 -5.54 -4.17 -19.54
N GLY A 332 -6.06 -4.25 -18.34
CA GLY A 332 -5.29 -4.10 -17.12
C GLY A 332 -4.41 -5.32 -16.83
N ARG A 333 -3.48 -5.14 -15.93
CA ARG A 333 -2.57 -6.21 -15.46
C ARG A 333 -3.29 -7.43 -14.87
N THR A 334 -4.53 -7.26 -14.43
CA THR A 334 -5.39 -8.34 -13.91
C THR A 334 -6.39 -8.87 -14.94
N GLY A 335 -6.29 -8.43 -16.19
CA GLY A 335 -7.19 -8.80 -17.27
C GLY A 335 -8.46 -7.98 -17.39
N ALA A 336 -8.70 -7.04 -16.49
CA ALA A 336 -9.89 -6.18 -16.55
C ALA A 336 -9.89 -5.35 -17.85
N ILE A 337 -11.01 -5.36 -18.55
CA ILE A 337 -11.22 -4.54 -19.75
C ILE A 337 -11.86 -3.24 -19.32
N THR A 338 -11.09 -2.17 -19.36
CA THR A 338 -11.53 -0.84 -18.94
C THR A 338 -11.74 0.04 -20.15
N PRO A 339 -12.97 0.53 -20.40
CA PRO A 339 -13.21 1.53 -21.42
C PRO A 339 -12.66 2.88 -20.97
N VAL A 340 -11.94 3.55 -21.86
CA VAL A 340 -11.33 4.86 -21.63
C VAL A 340 -11.78 5.81 -22.73
N ALA A 341 -12.40 6.92 -22.34
CA ALA A 341 -12.74 7.99 -23.27
C ALA A 341 -11.47 8.77 -23.64
N ARG A 342 -11.22 8.89 -24.93
CA ARG A 342 -10.24 9.83 -25.50
C ARG A 342 -10.92 11.17 -25.68
N LEU A 343 -10.42 12.19 -25.02
CA LEU A 343 -11.07 13.50 -24.90
C LEU A 343 -10.32 14.57 -25.69
N GLU A 344 -11.04 15.59 -26.16
CA GLU A 344 -10.41 16.86 -26.44
C GLU A 344 -9.71 17.36 -25.17
N PRO A 345 -8.40 17.67 -25.21
CA PRO A 345 -7.68 18.11 -24.02
C PRO A 345 -8.34 19.32 -23.36
N VAL A 346 -8.54 19.24 -22.06
CA VAL A 346 -9.16 20.29 -21.25
C VAL A 346 -8.48 20.40 -19.90
N GLN A 347 -8.42 21.61 -19.35
CA GLN A 347 -7.82 21.84 -18.04
C GLN A 347 -8.85 21.60 -16.93
N VAL A 348 -8.53 20.65 -16.02
CA VAL A 348 -9.36 20.31 -14.86
C VAL A 348 -8.46 20.27 -13.63
N ALA A 349 -8.84 20.99 -12.58
CA ALA A 349 -8.08 21.04 -11.33
C ALA A 349 -6.57 21.30 -11.54
N GLY A 350 -6.21 22.23 -12.45
CA GLY A 350 -4.84 22.60 -12.75
C GLY A 350 -4.04 21.62 -13.60
N VAL A 351 -4.68 20.58 -14.14
CA VAL A 351 -4.03 19.56 -15.00
C VAL A 351 -4.76 19.43 -16.33
N ILE A 352 -4.01 19.24 -17.41
CA ILE A 352 -4.59 18.93 -18.73
C ILE A 352 -5.03 17.48 -18.74
N VAL A 353 -6.31 17.26 -18.98
CA VAL A 353 -6.95 15.94 -19.07
C VAL A 353 -7.29 15.63 -20.52
N SER A 354 -6.78 14.53 -21.05
CA SER A 354 -7.05 14.02 -22.40
C SER A 354 -7.69 12.62 -22.38
N ASN A 355 -7.79 12.01 -21.22
CA ASN A 355 -8.40 10.69 -21.04
C ASN A 355 -9.23 10.67 -19.78
N ALA A 356 -10.33 9.93 -19.78
CA ALA A 356 -11.14 9.68 -18.60
C ALA A 356 -11.64 8.23 -18.60
N THR A 357 -11.70 7.64 -17.43
CA THR A 357 -12.25 6.29 -17.29
C THR A 357 -13.77 6.29 -17.46
N LEU A 358 -14.26 5.26 -18.14
CA LEU A 358 -15.69 4.93 -18.24
C LEU A 358 -16.07 3.74 -17.36
N HIS A 359 -15.16 3.27 -16.53
CA HIS A 359 -15.30 2.18 -15.58
C HIS A 359 -15.61 0.82 -16.22
N ASN A 360 -16.79 0.64 -16.79
CA ASN A 360 -17.27 -0.63 -17.36
C ASN A 360 -18.38 -0.39 -18.39
N ALA A 361 -18.88 -1.46 -19.00
CA ALA A 361 -19.96 -1.40 -19.98
C ALA A 361 -21.28 -0.88 -19.38
N ASP A 362 -21.61 -1.19 -18.13
CA ASP A 362 -22.81 -0.71 -17.45
C ASP A 362 -22.81 0.79 -17.30
N GLU A 363 -21.68 1.39 -16.99
CA GLU A 363 -21.54 2.84 -16.86
C GLU A 363 -21.72 3.54 -18.21
N ILE A 364 -21.20 2.96 -19.31
CA ILE A 364 -21.43 3.50 -20.66
C ILE A 364 -22.90 3.47 -21.01
N GLU A 365 -23.61 2.40 -20.70
CA GLU A 365 -25.04 2.27 -20.91
C GLU A 365 -25.83 3.23 -20.03
N ARG A 366 -25.49 3.33 -18.74
CA ARG A 366 -26.12 4.27 -17.80
C ARG A 366 -25.99 5.73 -18.26
N LEU A 367 -24.82 6.11 -18.76
CA LEU A 367 -24.55 7.45 -19.29
C LEU A 367 -25.25 7.69 -20.65
N GLY A 368 -25.56 6.62 -21.38
CA GLY A 368 -26.00 6.71 -22.76
C GLY A 368 -24.93 7.34 -23.68
N LEU A 369 -23.65 7.08 -23.38
CA LEU A 369 -22.52 7.71 -24.04
C LEU A 369 -22.38 7.26 -25.49
N ARG A 370 -22.13 8.22 -26.38
CA ARG A 370 -21.75 8.00 -27.76
C ARG A 370 -20.48 8.75 -28.11
N ILE A 371 -19.69 8.22 -29.05
CA ILE A 371 -18.49 8.90 -29.55
C ILE A 371 -18.91 10.16 -30.29
N GLY A 372 -18.32 11.28 -29.94
CA GLY A 372 -18.70 12.61 -30.41
C GLY A 372 -19.48 13.45 -29.39
N ASP A 373 -19.94 12.82 -28.31
CA ASP A 373 -20.67 13.52 -27.26
C ASP A 373 -19.83 14.56 -26.54
N THR A 374 -20.51 15.63 -26.10
CA THR A 374 -19.99 16.52 -25.07
C THR A 374 -20.31 15.92 -23.72
N VAL A 375 -19.29 15.77 -22.89
CA VAL A 375 -19.37 15.14 -21.57
C VAL A 375 -18.87 16.07 -20.47
N VAL A 376 -19.37 15.85 -19.28
CA VAL A 376 -18.83 16.46 -18.05
C VAL A 376 -17.86 15.47 -17.43
N ILE A 377 -16.62 15.89 -17.25
CA ILE A 377 -15.59 15.12 -16.59
C ILE A 377 -15.32 15.69 -15.20
N ARG A 378 -14.99 14.82 -14.27
CA ARG A 378 -14.66 15.16 -12.89
C ARG A 378 -13.33 14.55 -12.51
N ARG A 379 -12.52 15.33 -11.83
CA ARG A 379 -11.28 14.87 -11.21
C ARG A 379 -11.37 15.10 -9.69
N ALA A 380 -11.35 14.03 -8.91
CA ALA A 380 -11.33 14.09 -7.46
C ALA A 380 -9.90 13.83 -6.97
N GLY A 381 -9.20 14.87 -6.50
CA GLY A 381 -7.82 14.75 -6.03
C GLY A 381 -6.88 14.19 -7.10
N ASP A 382 -6.03 13.23 -6.73
CA ASP A 382 -5.12 12.51 -7.65
C ASP A 382 -5.78 11.33 -8.37
N VAL A 383 -7.09 11.21 -8.28
CA VAL A 383 -7.82 10.10 -8.89
C VAL A 383 -7.90 10.30 -10.41
N ILE A 384 -7.90 9.18 -11.14
CA ILE A 384 -8.11 9.16 -12.58
C ILE A 384 -9.40 9.90 -12.92
N PRO A 385 -9.37 10.87 -13.86
CA PRO A 385 -10.57 11.58 -14.28
C PRO A 385 -11.66 10.62 -14.76
N LYS A 386 -12.91 10.92 -14.43
CA LYS A 386 -14.06 10.11 -14.85
C LYS A 386 -15.10 10.96 -15.56
N VAL A 387 -15.82 10.33 -16.48
CA VAL A 387 -17.01 10.91 -17.11
C VAL A 387 -18.19 10.77 -16.15
N VAL A 388 -18.81 11.89 -15.76
CA VAL A 388 -19.95 11.91 -14.83
C VAL A 388 -21.30 12.14 -15.49
N GLY A 389 -21.31 12.65 -16.69
CA GLY A 389 -22.55 12.90 -17.43
C GLY A 389 -22.33 13.26 -18.89
N VAL A 390 -23.38 13.12 -19.68
CA VAL A 390 -23.43 13.47 -21.09
C VAL A 390 -24.34 14.67 -21.26
N VAL A 391 -23.91 15.67 -22.04
CA VAL A 391 -24.73 16.83 -22.40
C VAL A 391 -25.50 16.49 -23.66
N GLN A 392 -26.72 15.97 -23.50
CA GLN A 392 -27.54 15.46 -24.61
C GLN A 392 -27.81 16.50 -25.68
N ASP A 393 -28.07 17.76 -25.28
CA ASP A 393 -28.39 18.86 -26.21
C ASP A 393 -27.27 19.19 -27.21
N LYS A 394 -26.03 18.78 -26.90
CA LYS A 394 -24.85 19.01 -27.74
C LYS A 394 -24.43 17.78 -28.55
N ARG A 395 -25.22 16.72 -28.54
CA ARG A 395 -24.93 15.51 -29.30
C ARG A 395 -24.95 15.77 -30.81
N PRO A 396 -23.86 15.51 -31.55
CA PRO A 396 -23.87 15.65 -33.00
C PRO A 396 -24.69 14.54 -33.66
N ALA A 397 -25.25 14.83 -34.83
CA ALA A 397 -26.03 13.86 -35.60
C ALA A 397 -25.21 12.64 -36.06
N GLU A 398 -23.93 12.83 -36.30
CA GLU A 398 -22.96 11.81 -36.71
C GLU A 398 -22.31 11.05 -35.54
N SER A 399 -22.86 11.17 -34.32
CA SER A 399 -22.34 10.43 -33.16
C SER A 399 -22.38 8.91 -33.40
N GLN A 400 -21.39 8.21 -32.88
CA GLN A 400 -21.23 6.76 -33.04
C GLN A 400 -21.48 6.03 -31.73
N GLU A 401 -22.08 4.84 -31.83
CA GLU A 401 -22.28 3.98 -30.69
C GLU A 401 -20.94 3.42 -30.19
N VAL A 402 -20.80 3.28 -28.87
CA VAL A 402 -19.65 2.60 -28.25
C VAL A 402 -19.91 1.10 -28.26
N ILE A 403 -19.08 0.37 -28.98
CA ILE A 403 -19.19 -1.10 -29.10
C ILE A 403 -18.14 -1.74 -28.20
N PHE A 404 -18.60 -2.49 -27.20
CA PHE A 404 -17.69 -3.22 -26.30
C PHE A 404 -17.10 -4.44 -27.04
N PRO A 405 -15.77 -4.72 -26.95
CA PRO A 405 -15.18 -5.82 -27.70
C PRO A 405 -15.61 -7.18 -27.16
N GLU A 406 -15.75 -8.15 -28.05
CA GLU A 406 -16.02 -9.55 -27.71
C GLU A 406 -14.73 -10.32 -27.39
N TYR A 407 -13.60 -9.86 -27.93
CA TYR A 407 -12.28 -10.45 -27.77
C TYR A 407 -11.30 -9.46 -27.17
N CYS A 408 -10.36 -9.97 -26.38
CA CYS A 408 -9.32 -9.14 -25.78
C CYS A 408 -8.54 -8.35 -26.87
N PRO A 409 -8.45 -7.03 -26.75
CA PRO A 409 -7.71 -6.22 -27.74
C PRO A 409 -6.22 -6.56 -27.85
N VAL A 410 -5.65 -7.17 -26.80
CA VAL A 410 -4.21 -7.52 -26.75
C VAL A 410 -3.93 -8.92 -27.24
N CYS A 411 -4.66 -9.92 -26.75
CA CYS A 411 -4.33 -11.35 -27.03
C CYS A 411 -5.39 -12.12 -27.82
N ARG A 412 -6.53 -11.51 -28.10
CA ARG A 412 -7.66 -12.11 -28.82
C ARG A 412 -8.34 -13.28 -28.09
N SER A 413 -8.03 -13.53 -26.85
CA SER A 413 -8.78 -14.47 -26.03
C SER A 413 -10.20 -13.96 -25.77
N ASP A 414 -11.11 -14.86 -25.46
CA ASP A 414 -12.49 -14.50 -25.10
C ASP A 414 -12.50 -13.55 -23.90
N ILE A 415 -13.44 -12.61 -23.94
CA ILE A 415 -13.74 -11.76 -22.79
C ILE A 415 -14.91 -12.39 -22.05
N GLU A 416 -14.73 -12.61 -20.74
CA GLU A 416 -15.81 -13.05 -19.86
C GLU A 416 -16.46 -11.90 -19.11
N ARG A 417 -17.76 -12.03 -18.89
CA ARG A 417 -18.51 -11.20 -17.95
C ARG A 417 -19.34 -12.14 -17.10
N VAL A 418 -18.82 -12.41 -15.90
CA VAL A 418 -19.47 -13.35 -14.98
C VAL A 418 -20.70 -12.66 -14.36
N GLU A 419 -21.81 -13.39 -14.28
CA GLU A 419 -23.03 -12.91 -13.65
C GLU A 419 -22.76 -12.51 -12.19
N GLY A 420 -23.15 -11.30 -11.82
CA GLY A 420 -22.85 -10.68 -10.51
C GLY A 420 -21.56 -9.86 -10.47
N GLU A 421 -20.75 -9.87 -11.53
CA GLU A 421 -19.60 -8.96 -11.67
C GLU A 421 -19.86 -7.86 -12.70
N SER A 422 -19.45 -6.64 -12.36
CA SER A 422 -19.60 -5.47 -13.26
C SER A 422 -18.46 -5.33 -14.26
N VAL A 423 -17.36 -6.05 -14.06
CA VAL A 423 -16.13 -5.93 -14.85
C VAL A 423 -15.99 -7.07 -15.82
N ALA A 424 -15.86 -6.77 -17.11
CA ALA A 424 -15.47 -7.76 -18.12
C ALA A 424 -13.97 -8.00 -18.07
N ARG A 425 -13.54 -9.26 -18.29
CA ARG A 425 -12.15 -9.67 -18.18
C ARG A 425 -11.70 -10.55 -19.33
N CYS A 426 -10.43 -10.37 -19.71
CA CYS A 426 -9.75 -11.30 -20.60
C CYS A 426 -9.54 -12.64 -19.89
N THR A 427 -9.90 -13.75 -20.53
CA THR A 427 -9.74 -15.12 -20.00
C THR A 427 -8.34 -15.70 -20.23
N GLY A 428 -7.52 -15.07 -21.05
CA GLY A 428 -6.19 -15.54 -21.45
C GLY A 428 -5.06 -15.16 -20.48
N GLY A 429 -5.25 -15.28 -19.16
CA GLY A 429 -4.32 -14.81 -18.14
C GLY A 429 -2.88 -15.32 -18.26
N LEU A 430 -2.68 -16.56 -18.73
CA LEU A 430 -1.35 -17.14 -18.94
C LEU A 430 -0.68 -16.70 -20.25
N PHE A 431 -1.43 -16.20 -21.20
CA PHE A 431 -0.96 -15.86 -22.55
C PHE A 431 -0.97 -14.35 -22.82
N CYS A 432 -1.92 -13.63 -22.28
CA CYS A 432 -2.15 -12.22 -22.57
C CYS A 432 -0.94 -11.33 -22.25
N GLY A 433 -0.47 -10.57 -23.24
CA GLY A 433 0.65 -9.64 -23.07
C GLY A 433 0.43 -8.55 -22.02
N ALA A 434 -0.82 -8.08 -21.86
CA ALA A 434 -1.17 -7.09 -20.84
C ALA A 434 -1.10 -7.62 -19.42
N GLN A 435 -1.38 -8.92 -19.23
CA GLN A 435 -1.37 -9.59 -17.94
C GLN A 435 -0.03 -10.26 -17.62
N ARG A 436 0.86 -10.29 -18.57
CA ARG A 436 2.10 -11.08 -18.53
C ARG A 436 2.97 -10.81 -17.32
N LYS A 437 3.29 -9.56 -17.04
CA LYS A 437 4.15 -9.19 -15.92
C LYS A 437 3.55 -9.66 -14.59
N GLU A 438 2.28 -9.37 -14.36
CA GLU A 438 1.60 -9.75 -13.10
C GLU A 438 1.40 -11.27 -13.01
N ALA A 439 1.05 -11.93 -14.11
CA ALA A 439 0.91 -13.38 -14.15
C ALA A 439 2.24 -14.09 -13.82
N LEU A 440 3.35 -13.61 -14.38
CA LEU A 440 4.68 -14.16 -14.11
C LEU A 440 5.16 -13.88 -12.68
N LYS A 441 4.95 -12.66 -12.17
CA LYS A 441 5.24 -12.32 -10.76
C LYS A 441 4.47 -13.23 -9.80
N HIS A 442 3.20 -13.46 -10.07
CA HIS A 442 2.38 -14.37 -9.29
C HIS A 442 2.89 -15.81 -9.38
N PHE A 443 3.16 -16.29 -10.59
CA PHE A 443 3.62 -17.65 -10.83
C PHE A 443 4.90 -18.01 -10.07
N VAL A 444 5.89 -17.12 -10.03
CA VAL A 444 7.16 -17.34 -9.34
C VAL A 444 7.11 -17.01 -7.84
N SER A 445 6.03 -16.44 -7.35
CA SER A 445 5.91 -16.00 -5.96
C SER A 445 6.08 -17.15 -4.96
N ARG A 446 6.45 -16.79 -3.75
CA ARG A 446 6.74 -17.74 -2.66
C ARG A 446 5.61 -18.73 -2.37
N ARG A 447 4.36 -18.29 -2.51
CA ARG A 447 3.17 -19.14 -2.27
C ARG A 447 2.75 -19.95 -3.49
N ALA A 448 3.27 -19.62 -4.65
CA ALA A 448 3.04 -20.33 -5.90
C ALA A 448 4.20 -21.31 -6.18
N MET A 449 4.95 -21.11 -7.26
CA MET A 449 6.05 -22.00 -7.63
C MET A 449 7.33 -21.76 -6.84
N ASP A 450 7.44 -20.69 -6.09
CA ASP A 450 8.56 -20.37 -5.19
C ASP A 450 9.92 -20.43 -5.86
N VAL A 451 10.12 -19.58 -6.85
CA VAL A 451 11.38 -19.50 -7.59
C VAL A 451 12.27 -18.39 -7.01
N ASP A 452 13.27 -18.76 -6.24
CA ASP A 452 14.23 -17.81 -5.70
C ASP A 452 15.03 -17.11 -6.81
N GLY A 453 15.29 -15.82 -6.63
CA GLY A 453 16.06 -15.01 -7.58
C GLY A 453 15.24 -14.39 -8.72
N MET A 454 13.94 -14.71 -8.79
CA MET A 454 12.99 -14.12 -9.76
C MET A 454 12.17 -12.99 -9.12
N GLY A 455 12.83 -11.94 -8.63
CA GLY A 455 12.15 -10.76 -8.10
C GLY A 455 11.40 -9.97 -9.19
N GLU A 456 10.54 -9.04 -8.78
CA GLU A 456 9.70 -8.24 -9.70
C GLU A 456 10.50 -7.55 -10.81
N LYS A 457 11.64 -6.95 -10.46
CA LYS A 457 12.48 -6.24 -11.42
C LYS A 457 13.13 -7.17 -12.46
N ILE A 458 13.41 -8.40 -12.08
CA ILE A 458 13.93 -9.40 -13.02
C ILE A 458 12.83 -9.83 -13.99
N ILE A 459 11.62 -10.08 -13.50
CA ILE A 459 10.46 -10.40 -14.33
C ILE A 459 10.16 -9.26 -15.31
N GLU A 460 10.18 -8.01 -14.86
CA GLU A 460 9.95 -6.86 -15.74
C GLU A 460 10.98 -6.78 -16.86
N GLN A 461 12.26 -6.96 -16.57
CA GLN A 461 13.31 -6.98 -17.58
C GLN A 461 13.14 -8.13 -18.58
N LEU A 462 12.80 -9.34 -18.09
CA LEU A 462 12.59 -10.50 -18.97
C LEU A 462 11.43 -10.29 -19.94
N VAL A 463 10.35 -9.66 -19.49
CA VAL A 463 9.19 -9.34 -20.32
C VAL A 463 9.53 -8.21 -21.31
N ASP A 464 10.16 -7.13 -20.85
CA ASP A 464 10.50 -5.97 -21.69
C ASP A 464 11.51 -6.33 -22.79
N LYS A 465 12.43 -7.26 -22.51
CA LYS A 465 13.38 -7.80 -23.49
C LYS A 465 12.80 -8.91 -24.38
N GLU A 466 11.53 -9.25 -24.17
CA GLU A 466 10.83 -10.33 -24.90
C GLU A 466 11.48 -11.73 -24.76
N TYR A 467 12.20 -11.96 -23.68
CA TYR A 467 12.81 -13.28 -23.40
C TYR A 467 11.78 -14.29 -22.89
N VAL A 468 10.70 -13.82 -22.29
CA VAL A 468 9.64 -14.63 -21.67
C VAL A 468 8.29 -14.08 -22.08
N LYS A 469 7.44 -14.95 -22.65
CA LYS A 469 6.06 -14.64 -23.05
C LYS A 469 5.03 -15.39 -22.22
N THR A 470 5.36 -16.59 -21.75
CA THR A 470 4.51 -17.41 -20.90
C THR A 470 5.31 -17.93 -19.72
N PRO A 471 4.67 -18.47 -18.66
CA PRO A 471 5.39 -19.09 -17.56
C PRO A 471 6.31 -20.24 -17.98
N ALA A 472 5.97 -20.98 -19.04
CA ALA A 472 6.82 -22.06 -19.56
C ALA A 472 8.17 -21.53 -20.07
N ASP A 473 8.22 -20.34 -20.62
CA ASP A 473 9.46 -19.73 -21.13
C ASP A 473 10.47 -19.42 -20.02
N LEU A 474 10.03 -19.26 -18.78
CA LEU A 474 10.94 -19.11 -17.64
C LEU A 474 11.88 -20.29 -17.50
N PHE A 475 11.39 -21.51 -17.74
CA PHE A 475 12.15 -22.74 -17.63
C PHE A 475 13.09 -23.00 -18.84
N ARG A 476 12.97 -22.18 -19.89
CA ARG A 476 13.83 -22.21 -21.08
C ARG A 476 14.95 -21.18 -21.02
N LEU A 477 14.99 -20.35 -19.96
CA LEU A 477 16.05 -19.37 -19.75
C LEU A 477 17.39 -20.04 -19.55
N THR A 478 18.44 -19.39 -20.07
CA THR A 478 19.84 -19.79 -19.88
C THR A 478 20.53 -18.83 -18.91
N ALA A 479 21.58 -19.31 -18.23
CA ALA A 479 22.41 -18.45 -17.39
C ALA A 479 23.00 -17.28 -18.18
N GLY A 480 23.34 -17.48 -19.46
CA GLY A 480 23.83 -16.42 -20.35
C GLY A 480 22.83 -15.29 -20.60
N LYS A 481 21.54 -15.61 -20.79
CA LYS A 481 20.50 -14.59 -20.90
C LYS A 481 20.28 -13.83 -19.59
N LEU A 482 20.31 -14.52 -18.46
CA LEU A 482 20.14 -13.91 -17.15
C LEU A 482 21.27 -12.97 -16.77
N THR A 483 22.53 -13.31 -17.08
CA THR A 483 23.68 -12.43 -16.82
C THR A 483 23.67 -11.14 -17.60
N GLY A 484 22.91 -11.06 -18.68
CA GLY A 484 22.66 -9.82 -19.45
C GLY A 484 21.67 -8.86 -18.79
N LEU A 485 21.02 -9.24 -17.69
CA LEU A 485 20.08 -8.41 -16.95
C LEU A 485 20.82 -7.53 -15.93
N GLU A 486 20.22 -6.38 -15.63
CA GLU A 486 20.74 -5.51 -14.58
C GLU A 486 20.75 -6.20 -13.23
N ARG A 487 21.82 -6.07 -12.47
CA ARG A 487 22.01 -6.65 -11.12
C ARG A 487 22.00 -8.18 -11.07
N MET A 488 22.30 -8.84 -12.19
CA MET A 488 22.37 -10.29 -12.29
C MET A 488 23.79 -10.74 -12.65
N GLY A 489 24.55 -11.14 -11.65
CA GLY A 489 25.89 -11.73 -11.86
C GLY A 489 25.83 -13.21 -12.25
N PRO A 490 26.96 -13.83 -12.70
CA PRO A 490 27.00 -15.24 -13.10
C PRO A 490 26.52 -16.22 -12.01
N LYS A 491 26.89 -15.98 -10.76
CA LYS A 491 26.47 -16.82 -9.62
C LYS A 491 24.96 -16.70 -9.37
N SER A 492 24.43 -15.49 -9.37
CA SER A 492 22.98 -15.25 -9.20
C SER A 492 22.19 -15.86 -10.34
N ALA A 493 22.68 -15.75 -11.57
CA ALA A 493 22.05 -16.35 -12.74
C ALA A 493 21.98 -17.88 -12.61
N GLN A 494 23.07 -18.53 -12.23
CA GLN A 494 23.09 -19.98 -12.04
C GLN A 494 22.18 -20.41 -10.88
N ASN A 495 22.18 -19.68 -9.77
CA ASN A 495 21.27 -19.95 -8.64
C ASN A 495 19.79 -19.86 -9.07
N THR A 496 19.47 -18.90 -9.92
CA THR A 496 18.10 -18.76 -10.45
C THR A 496 17.72 -19.90 -11.38
N ILE A 497 18.64 -20.36 -12.24
CA ILE A 497 18.41 -21.55 -13.08
C ILE A 497 18.19 -22.79 -12.23
N ASP A 498 19.00 -22.97 -11.19
CA ASP A 498 18.87 -24.09 -10.25
C ASP A 498 17.53 -24.03 -9.49
N ALA A 499 17.09 -22.84 -9.10
CA ALA A 499 15.80 -22.62 -8.45
C ALA A 499 14.63 -22.94 -9.38
N LEU A 500 14.71 -22.59 -10.67
CA LEU A 500 13.73 -22.97 -11.69
C LEU A 500 13.63 -24.48 -11.83
N GLU A 501 14.75 -25.17 -11.93
CA GLU A 501 14.77 -26.64 -12.04
C GLU A 501 14.17 -27.30 -10.80
N LYS A 502 14.53 -26.84 -9.62
CA LYS A 502 13.97 -27.31 -8.35
C LYS A 502 12.45 -27.11 -8.26
N SER A 503 11.94 -26.00 -8.77
CA SER A 503 10.51 -25.64 -8.70
C SER A 503 9.61 -26.56 -9.54
N LYS A 504 10.14 -27.32 -10.49
CA LYS A 504 9.37 -28.28 -11.28
C LYS A 504 8.70 -29.36 -10.44
N LYS A 505 9.29 -29.74 -9.31
CA LYS A 505 8.66 -30.58 -8.30
C LYS A 505 7.89 -29.69 -7.32
N THR A 506 6.58 -29.75 -7.34
CA THR A 506 5.72 -28.90 -6.53
C THR A 506 4.55 -29.72 -5.94
N THR A 507 3.54 -29.08 -5.42
CA THR A 507 2.27 -29.70 -5.05
C THR A 507 1.19 -29.34 -6.05
N PHE A 508 0.18 -30.16 -6.20
CA PHE A 508 -0.93 -29.86 -7.11
C PHE A 508 -1.66 -28.58 -6.72
N ALA A 509 -1.87 -28.35 -5.42
CA ALA A 509 -2.50 -27.15 -4.93
C ALA A 509 -1.68 -25.87 -5.26
N ARG A 510 -0.37 -25.91 -5.10
CA ARG A 510 0.51 -24.80 -5.48
C ARG A 510 0.51 -24.54 -6.97
N PHE A 511 0.51 -25.57 -7.78
CA PHE A 511 0.42 -25.44 -9.23
C PHE A 511 -0.88 -24.74 -9.64
N ILE A 512 -2.01 -25.16 -9.12
CA ILE A 512 -3.30 -24.52 -9.40
C ILE A 512 -3.32 -23.06 -8.94
N TYR A 513 -2.82 -22.79 -7.75
CA TYR A 513 -2.69 -21.41 -7.27
C TYR A 513 -1.78 -20.56 -8.18
N SER A 514 -0.68 -21.13 -8.67
CA SER A 514 0.28 -20.45 -9.53
C SER A 514 -0.29 -20.00 -10.88
N LEU A 515 -1.35 -20.65 -11.34
CA LEU A 515 -2.02 -20.28 -12.59
C LEU A 515 -2.74 -18.94 -12.53
N GLY A 516 -2.98 -18.40 -11.31
CA GLY A 516 -3.57 -17.08 -11.13
C GLY A 516 -5.04 -17.00 -11.55
N ILE A 517 -5.80 -18.08 -11.43
CA ILE A 517 -7.23 -18.09 -11.74
C ILE A 517 -7.95 -17.11 -10.83
N ARG A 518 -8.77 -16.25 -11.41
CA ARG A 518 -9.50 -15.21 -10.70
C ARG A 518 -10.34 -15.80 -9.55
N GLU A 519 -10.28 -15.16 -8.37
CA GLU A 519 -10.96 -15.57 -7.12
C GLU A 519 -10.52 -16.94 -6.57
N VAL A 520 -9.48 -17.55 -7.12
CA VAL A 520 -8.90 -18.79 -6.60
C VAL A 520 -7.65 -18.45 -5.80
N GLY A 521 -7.78 -18.35 -4.49
CA GLY A 521 -6.67 -18.21 -3.55
C GLY A 521 -6.12 -19.58 -3.14
N GLU A 522 -5.17 -19.59 -2.18
CA GLU A 522 -4.55 -20.84 -1.69
C GLU A 522 -5.56 -21.84 -1.13
N ALA A 523 -6.52 -21.36 -0.32
CA ALA A 523 -7.54 -22.22 0.28
C ALA A 523 -8.48 -22.82 -0.78
N THR A 524 -8.92 -22.00 -1.73
CA THR A 524 -9.78 -22.48 -2.83
C THR A 524 -9.04 -23.47 -3.73
N ALA A 525 -7.77 -23.20 -4.04
CA ALA A 525 -6.92 -24.12 -4.79
C ALA A 525 -6.81 -25.49 -4.07
N ALA A 526 -6.57 -25.47 -2.76
CA ALA A 526 -6.53 -26.69 -1.96
C ALA A 526 -7.85 -27.47 -1.98
N ASN A 527 -9.00 -26.78 -1.88
CA ASN A 527 -10.31 -27.40 -1.94
C ASN A 527 -10.59 -28.01 -3.32
N LEU A 528 -10.25 -27.34 -4.40
CA LEU A 528 -10.39 -27.85 -5.77
C LEU A 528 -9.54 -29.12 -5.98
N VAL A 529 -8.31 -29.09 -5.53
CA VAL A 529 -7.38 -30.22 -5.63
C VAL A 529 -7.84 -31.41 -4.83
N SER A 530 -8.32 -31.20 -3.61
CA SER A 530 -8.86 -32.28 -2.76
C SER A 530 -10.10 -32.94 -3.38
N HIS A 531 -10.95 -32.15 -4.04
CA HIS A 531 -12.18 -32.64 -4.64
C HIS A 531 -11.94 -33.41 -5.94
N PHE A 532 -11.15 -32.86 -6.87
CA PHE A 532 -10.93 -33.41 -8.20
C PHE A 532 -9.76 -34.38 -8.29
N ALA A 533 -8.82 -34.34 -7.39
CA ALA A 533 -7.62 -35.16 -7.28
C ALA A 533 -6.62 -35.07 -8.44
N THR A 534 -7.09 -34.91 -9.68
CA THR A 534 -6.22 -34.82 -10.88
C THR A 534 -6.51 -33.56 -11.69
N LEU A 535 -5.50 -33.08 -12.43
CA LEU A 535 -5.64 -31.93 -13.32
C LEU A 535 -6.67 -32.20 -14.44
N GLU A 536 -6.71 -33.41 -15.00
CA GLU A 536 -7.64 -33.77 -16.06
C GLU A 536 -9.10 -33.66 -15.60
N LYS A 537 -9.41 -34.13 -14.39
CA LYS A 537 -10.74 -34.01 -13.81
C LYS A 537 -11.12 -32.56 -13.54
N LEU A 538 -10.19 -31.75 -13.02
CA LEU A 538 -10.43 -30.33 -12.77
C LEU A 538 -10.68 -29.58 -14.09
N ARG A 539 -9.87 -29.82 -15.11
CA ARG A 539 -10.02 -29.18 -16.45
C ARG A 539 -11.33 -29.52 -17.12
N ALA A 540 -11.84 -30.74 -16.90
CA ALA A 540 -13.09 -31.23 -17.50
C ALA A 540 -14.33 -30.84 -16.69
N ALA A 541 -14.18 -30.29 -15.48
CA ALA A 541 -15.29 -29.94 -14.61
C ALA A 541 -16.17 -28.83 -15.20
N ASP A 542 -17.47 -29.00 -15.12
CA ASP A 542 -18.45 -27.96 -15.44
C ASP A 542 -18.78 -27.10 -14.21
N THR A 543 -19.57 -26.07 -14.41
CA THR A 543 -19.99 -25.17 -13.34
C THR A 543 -20.69 -25.90 -12.19
N GLU A 544 -21.53 -26.88 -12.50
CA GLU A 544 -22.29 -27.65 -11.51
C GLU A 544 -21.36 -28.51 -10.65
N ALA A 545 -20.39 -29.17 -11.24
CA ALA A 545 -19.38 -29.95 -10.51
C ALA A 545 -18.51 -29.09 -9.62
N LEU A 546 -18.16 -27.87 -10.06
CA LEU A 546 -17.34 -26.91 -9.30
C LEU A 546 -18.09 -26.31 -8.10
N ILE A 547 -19.38 -26.03 -8.24
CA ILE A 547 -20.22 -25.52 -7.14
C ILE A 547 -20.32 -26.52 -5.99
N ALA A 548 -20.20 -27.81 -6.26
CA ALA A 548 -20.16 -28.84 -5.24
C ALA A 548 -18.92 -28.82 -4.36
N VAL A 549 -17.88 -28.12 -4.75
CA VAL A 549 -16.64 -27.92 -3.96
C VAL A 549 -16.87 -26.94 -2.83
N GLN A 550 -16.34 -27.25 -1.65
CA GLN A 550 -16.43 -26.36 -0.49
C GLN A 550 -15.85 -24.97 -0.81
N ASP A 551 -16.56 -23.92 -0.40
CA ASP A 551 -16.20 -22.50 -0.58
C ASP A 551 -16.12 -22.04 -2.06
N VAL A 552 -16.69 -22.80 -3.00
CA VAL A 552 -16.80 -22.43 -4.41
C VAL A 552 -18.24 -22.06 -4.73
N GLY A 553 -18.47 -20.77 -4.95
CA GLY A 553 -19.76 -20.25 -5.44
C GLY A 553 -19.81 -20.14 -6.96
N GLY A 554 -20.95 -19.67 -7.50
CA GLY A 554 -21.16 -19.56 -8.94
C GLY A 554 -20.15 -18.67 -9.66
N VAL A 555 -19.73 -17.58 -9.05
CA VAL A 555 -18.73 -16.65 -9.60
C VAL A 555 -17.38 -17.34 -9.75
N VAL A 556 -16.89 -17.98 -8.70
CA VAL A 556 -15.61 -18.72 -8.71
C VAL A 556 -15.66 -19.86 -9.71
N ALA A 557 -16.75 -20.64 -9.72
CA ALA A 557 -16.95 -21.73 -10.68
C ALA A 557 -16.87 -21.22 -12.13
N SER A 558 -17.52 -20.12 -12.45
CA SER A 558 -17.46 -19.51 -13.78
C SER A 558 -16.04 -19.10 -14.17
N HIS A 559 -15.28 -18.50 -13.27
CA HIS A 559 -13.88 -18.14 -13.52
C HIS A 559 -13.01 -19.36 -13.80
N VAL A 560 -13.19 -20.44 -13.06
CA VAL A 560 -12.44 -21.70 -13.27
C VAL A 560 -12.78 -22.32 -14.61
N VAL A 561 -14.05 -22.43 -14.97
CA VAL A 561 -14.49 -22.96 -16.26
C VAL A 561 -13.94 -22.14 -17.41
N ASN A 562 -14.08 -20.82 -17.37
CA ASN A 562 -13.63 -19.94 -18.44
C ASN A 562 -12.11 -19.98 -18.60
N PHE A 563 -11.38 -20.05 -17.50
CA PHE A 563 -9.92 -20.16 -17.53
C PHE A 563 -9.44 -21.43 -18.23
N PHE A 564 -9.96 -22.58 -17.88
CA PHE A 564 -9.56 -23.86 -18.47
C PHE A 564 -10.11 -24.10 -19.89
N ASN A 565 -11.20 -23.43 -20.25
CA ASN A 565 -11.75 -23.51 -21.61
C ASN A 565 -11.04 -22.58 -22.61
N GLU A 566 -10.28 -21.60 -22.13
CA GLU A 566 -9.53 -20.71 -23.03
C GLU A 566 -8.38 -21.47 -23.72
N PRO A 567 -8.37 -21.57 -25.06
CA PRO A 567 -7.37 -22.35 -25.81
C PRO A 567 -5.93 -21.89 -25.57
N HIS A 568 -5.69 -20.58 -25.41
CA HIS A 568 -4.35 -20.06 -25.12
C HIS A 568 -3.85 -20.55 -23.74
N ASN A 569 -4.72 -20.58 -22.73
CA ASN A 569 -4.36 -21.10 -21.41
C ASN A 569 -4.11 -22.61 -21.44
N GLN A 570 -4.93 -23.36 -22.20
CA GLN A 570 -4.74 -24.81 -22.39
C GLN A 570 -3.35 -25.10 -22.97
N THR A 571 -2.97 -24.37 -24.00
CA THR A 571 -1.65 -24.52 -24.64
C THR A 571 -0.51 -24.26 -23.67
N VAL A 572 -0.60 -23.23 -22.84
CA VAL A 572 0.42 -22.90 -21.85
C VAL A 572 0.48 -23.96 -20.75
N ILE A 573 -0.67 -24.45 -20.27
CA ILE A 573 -0.71 -25.51 -19.25
C ILE A 573 -0.10 -26.80 -19.80
N ASP A 574 -0.45 -27.19 -21.02
CA ASP A 574 0.11 -28.38 -21.67
C ASP A 574 1.62 -28.24 -21.84
N ASP A 575 2.12 -27.06 -22.21
CA ASP A 575 3.56 -26.78 -22.31
C ASP A 575 4.27 -26.91 -20.96
N LEU A 576 3.68 -26.39 -19.88
CA LEU A 576 4.22 -26.53 -18.52
C LEU A 576 4.28 -27.99 -18.04
N ILE A 577 3.31 -28.79 -18.37
CA ILE A 577 3.21 -30.20 -17.93
C ILE A 577 4.01 -31.11 -18.85
N ASP A 578 3.78 -31.06 -20.17
CA ASP A 578 4.29 -32.05 -21.13
C ASP A 578 5.73 -31.72 -21.56
N ASN A 579 6.08 -30.46 -21.78
CA ASN A 579 7.40 -30.07 -22.28
C ASN A 579 8.34 -29.66 -21.16
N ILE A 580 7.90 -28.86 -20.20
CA ILE A 580 8.72 -28.40 -19.07
C ILE A 580 8.84 -29.49 -18.01
N GLY A 581 7.80 -30.26 -17.78
CA GLY A 581 7.81 -31.39 -16.86
C GLY A 581 7.49 -31.02 -15.41
N ILE A 582 6.70 -29.99 -15.18
CA ILE A 582 6.18 -29.71 -13.84
C ILE A 582 5.32 -30.90 -13.38
N HIS A 583 5.56 -31.37 -12.16
CA HIS A 583 4.94 -32.55 -11.60
C HIS A 583 4.78 -32.44 -10.09
N TRP A 584 3.90 -33.28 -9.56
CA TRP A 584 3.60 -33.43 -8.14
C TRP A 584 3.26 -34.84 -7.79
N GLU A 585 3.32 -35.15 -6.50
CA GLU A 585 2.89 -36.47 -5.98
C GLU A 585 1.37 -36.60 -6.04
N SER A 586 0.87 -37.80 -6.38
CA SER A 586 -0.56 -38.03 -6.41
C SER A 586 -1.18 -37.90 -5.02
N ILE A 587 -2.40 -37.36 -4.95
CA ILE A 587 -3.11 -37.16 -3.68
C ILE A 587 -3.41 -38.52 -3.00
N GLU A 588 -3.64 -39.57 -3.77
CA GLU A 588 -3.84 -40.94 -3.26
C GLU A 588 -2.61 -41.48 -2.54
N THR A 589 -1.40 -41.11 -3.02
CA THR A 589 -0.13 -41.48 -2.38
C THR A 589 0.05 -40.71 -1.05
N LEU A 590 -0.30 -39.42 -1.02
CA LEU A 590 -0.28 -38.62 0.21
C LEU A 590 -1.28 -39.08 1.26
N GLN A 591 -2.43 -39.61 0.85
CA GLN A 591 -3.45 -40.16 1.77
C GLN A 591 -3.07 -41.57 2.31
N SER A 592 -2.23 -42.31 1.59
CA SER A 592 -1.76 -43.62 2.05
C SER A 592 -0.70 -43.54 3.16
N ASP A 593 0.02 -42.40 3.27
CA ASP A 593 1.02 -42.14 4.32
C ASP A 593 0.41 -41.61 5.62
N THR A 594 -0.93 -41.48 5.70
CA THR A 594 -1.62 -40.86 6.83
C THR A 594 -2.05 -41.82 7.96
N VAL A 595 -1.52 -43.01 8.04
CA VAL A 595 -1.77 -43.90 9.16
C VAL A 595 -1.02 -43.37 10.40
N GLY A 596 -1.74 -42.65 11.27
CA GLY A 596 -1.17 -42.03 12.47
C GLY A 596 -1.10 -40.53 12.47
N ASN A 597 -1.81 -39.86 11.56
CA ASN A 597 -1.76 -38.38 11.41
C ASN A 597 -2.41 -37.66 12.62
N SER A 598 -1.55 -37.03 13.43
CA SER A 598 -1.95 -36.24 14.60
C SER A 598 -2.60 -34.89 14.28
N PHE A 599 -2.53 -34.44 13.03
CA PHE A 599 -2.98 -33.12 12.61
C PHE A 599 -4.30 -33.09 11.85
N ALA A 600 -4.80 -34.23 11.39
CA ALA A 600 -6.01 -34.30 10.58
C ALA A 600 -7.23 -33.69 11.30
N GLY A 601 -7.88 -32.73 10.65
CA GLY A 601 -9.09 -32.06 11.14
C GLY A 601 -8.83 -31.02 12.25
N LYS A 602 -7.59 -30.80 12.68
CA LYS A 602 -7.24 -29.82 13.72
C LYS A 602 -7.06 -28.41 13.15
N ILE A 603 -7.47 -27.40 13.93
CA ILE A 603 -7.19 -26.00 13.68
C ILE A 603 -5.88 -25.65 14.37
N VAL A 604 -4.86 -25.32 13.59
CA VAL A 604 -3.48 -25.09 14.05
C VAL A 604 -3.07 -23.65 13.84
N VAL A 605 -2.35 -23.05 14.80
CA VAL A 605 -1.76 -21.73 14.70
C VAL A 605 -0.25 -21.83 14.86
N LEU A 606 0.48 -21.20 13.94
CA LEU A 606 1.94 -21.05 14.00
C LEU A 606 2.30 -19.69 14.61
N THR A 607 3.18 -19.68 15.61
CA THR A 607 3.67 -18.45 16.23
C THR A 607 5.18 -18.54 16.48
N GLY A 608 5.85 -17.37 16.52
CA GLY A 608 7.31 -17.31 16.65
C GLY A 608 8.06 -17.64 15.39
N SER A 609 9.37 -17.72 15.48
CA SER A 609 10.28 -18.06 14.38
C SER A 609 10.63 -19.54 14.42
N LEU A 610 10.45 -20.21 13.28
CA LEU A 610 10.88 -21.60 13.10
C LEU A 610 12.31 -21.62 12.56
N ASN A 611 13.14 -22.56 13.05
CA ASN A 611 14.56 -22.62 12.74
C ASN A 611 14.90 -23.59 11.60
N ARG A 612 14.13 -24.66 11.46
CA ARG A 612 14.39 -25.76 10.48
C ARG A 612 13.49 -25.68 9.25
N LEU A 613 12.26 -25.17 9.40
CA LEU A 613 11.33 -24.93 8.31
C LEU A 613 10.97 -23.46 8.24
N SER A 614 10.69 -22.95 7.06
CA SER A 614 10.01 -21.67 6.93
C SER A 614 8.54 -21.81 7.39
N ARG A 615 7.92 -20.70 7.75
CA ARG A 615 6.50 -20.70 8.17
C ARG A 615 5.58 -21.24 7.08
N ASP A 616 5.90 -20.95 5.82
CA ASP A 616 5.09 -21.39 4.68
C ASP A 616 5.28 -22.89 4.41
N GLU A 617 6.52 -23.40 4.53
CA GLU A 617 6.78 -24.85 4.43
C GLU A 617 6.05 -25.64 5.53
N ALA A 618 6.10 -25.15 6.76
CA ALA A 618 5.37 -25.75 7.87
C ALA A 618 3.85 -25.73 7.63
N LYS A 619 3.31 -24.60 7.16
CA LYS A 619 1.90 -24.46 6.80
C LYS A 619 1.49 -25.46 5.71
N ASP A 620 2.28 -25.57 4.65
CA ASP A 620 2.00 -26.48 3.54
C ASP A 620 2.01 -27.94 3.98
N LYS A 621 2.97 -28.34 4.78
CA LYS A 621 3.06 -29.71 5.33
C LYS A 621 1.90 -30.05 6.24
N LEU A 622 1.50 -29.14 7.13
CA LEU A 622 0.34 -29.31 8.01
C LEU A 622 -0.97 -29.37 7.24
N THR A 623 -1.13 -28.50 6.23
CA THR A 623 -2.32 -28.48 5.38
C THR A 623 -2.43 -29.77 4.54
N ALA A 624 -1.31 -30.27 4.02
CA ALA A 624 -1.25 -31.54 3.31
C ALA A 624 -1.69 -32.73 4.17
N LEU A 625 -1.49 -32.65 5.49
CA LEU A 625 -1.94 -33.64 6.46
C LEU A 625 -3.38 -33.41 6.97
N GLY A 626 -4.12 -32.48 6.39
CA GLY A 626 -5.52 -32.22 6.70
C GLY A 626 -5.75 -31.23 7.86
N ALA A 627 -4.72 -30.53 8.32
CA ALA A 627 -4.86 -29.46 9.30
C ALA A 627 -5.34 -28.17 8.65
N LYS A 628 -6.10 -27.37 9.39
CA LYS A 628 -6.48 -26.01 9.01
C LYS A 628 -5.57 -25.01 9.74
N VAL A 629 -4.63 -24.39 9.02
CA VAL A 629 -3.72 -23.41 9.60
C VAL A 629 -4.34 -22.01 9.56
N THR A 630 -4.47 -21.37 10.72
CA THR A 630 -5.06 -20.04 10.87
C THR A 630 -4.06 -19.02 11.45
N GLY A 631 -4.31 -17.75 11.22
CA GLY A 631 -3.41 -16.67 11.66
C GLY A 631 -3.62 -16.18 13.09
N SER A 632 -4.73 -16.56 13.74
CA SER A 632 -5.09 -16.08 15.07
C SER A 632 -5.56 -17.20 16.00
N VAL A 633 -5.20 -17.08 17.29
CA VAL A 633 -5.63 -18.01 18.33
C VAL A 633 -7.04 -17.64 18.80
N SER A 634 -7.94 -18.63 18.83
CA SER A 634 -9.31 -18.50 19.34
C SER A 634 -9.71 -19.75 20.14
N LYS A 635 -10.88 -19.73 20.77
CA LYS A 635 -11.43 -20.90 21.47
C LYS A 635 -11.63 -22.14 20.57
N LYS A 636 -11.60 -21.96 19.25
CA LYS A 636 -11.71 -23.04 18.26
C LYS A 636 -10.35 -23.59 17.82
N THR A 637 -9.25 -23.02 18.28
CA THR A 637 -7.90 -23.50 17.97
C THR A 637 -7.60 -24.76 18.78
N ASP A 638 -7.18 -25.82 18.10
CA ASP A 638 -6.86 -27.11 18.72
C ASP A 638 -5.42 -27.25 19.15
N LEU A 639 -4.50 -26.61 18.42
CA LEU A 639 -3.07 -26.73 18.63
C LEU A 639 -2.34 -25.43 18.24
N VAL A 640 -1.36 -25.04 19.06
CA VAL A 640 -0.43 -23.95 18.73
C VAL A 640 0.97 -24.52 18.63
N ILE A 641 1.66 -24.21 17.53
CA ILE A 641 3.07 -24.56 17.33
C ILE A 641 3.90 -23.29 17.55
N ALA A 642 4.68 -23.29 18.61
CA ALA A 642 5.46 -22.15 19.06
C ALA A 642 6.95 -22.34 18.73
N GLY A 643 7.48 -21.48 17.87
CA GLY A 643 8.91 -21.33 17.62
C GLY A 643 9.57 -20.37 18.60
N GLU A 644 10.79 -19.94 18.30
CA GLU A 644 11.52 -18.96 19.11
C GLU A 644 10.81 -17.59 19.11
N ALA A 645 10.93 -16.89 20.24
CA ALA A 645 10.33 -15.57 20.45
C ALA A 645 8.81 -15.52 20.17
N ALA A 646 8.10 -16.59 20.53
CA ALA A 646 6.65 -16.64 20.47
C ALA A 646 6.03 -15.59 21.41
N GLY A 647 5.25 -14.66 20.84
CA GLY A 647 4.71 -13.50 21.56
C GLY A 647 3.28 -13.71 22.08
N SER A 648 2.42 -12.71 21.86
CA SER A 648 1.03 -12.64 22.39
C SER A 648 0.14 -13.84 22.05
N LYS A 649 0.39 -14.52 20.94
CA LYS A 649 -0.38 -15.72 20.54
C LYS A 649 -0.12 -16.89 21.45
N LEU A 650 1.12 -17.07 21.94
CA LEU A 650 1.47 -18.10 22.92
C LEU A 650 0.79 -17.81 24.26
N ALA A 651 0.86 -16.56 24.73
CA ALA A 651 0.18 -16.13 25.95
C ALA A 651 -1.33 -16.40 25.90
N LYS A 652 -1.97 -16.08 24.76
CA LYS A 652 -3.40 -16.33 24.55
C LYS A 652 -3.74 -17.82 24.51
N ALA A 653 -2.88 -18.64 23.90
CA ALA A 653 -3.06 -20.09 23.89
C ALA A 653 -2.98 -20.68 25.31
N THR A 654 -2.05 -20.23 26.11
CA THR A 654 -1.90 -20.63 27.52
C THR A 654 -3.13 -20.21 28.35
N GLU A 655 -3.61 -18.98 28.15
CA GLU A 655 -4.82 -18.48 28.81
C GLU A 655 -6.06 -19.31 28.46
N LEU A 656 -6.20 -19.75 27.22
CA LEU A 656 -7.33 -20.54 26.74
C LEU A 656 -7.17 -22.04 26.98
N GLY A 657 -6.06 -22.49 27.54
CA GLY A 657 -5.79 -23.93 27.81
C GLY A 657 -5.57 -24.76 26.54
N ILE A 658 -5.11 -24.14 25.45
CA ILE A 658 -4.85 -24.81 24.18
C ILE A 658 -3.50 -25.53 24.25
N GLU A 659 -3.43 -26.73 23.70
CA GLU A 659 -2.20 -27.49 23.58
C GLU A 659 -1.15 -26.72 22.78
N VAL A 660 0.08 -26.64 23.33
CA VAL A 660 1.22 -25.97 22.66
C VAL A 660 2.35 -26.97 22.49
N ILE A 661 2.88 -27.07 21.27
CA ILE A 661 4.08 -27.85 20.96
C ILE A 661 5.15 -26.95 20.35
N ASP A 662 6.40 -27.36 20.42
CA ASP A 662 7.53 -26.70 19.76
C ASP A 662 7.79 -27.20 18.35
N GLU A 663 8.78 -26.63 17.67
CA GLU A 663 9.15 -27.02 16.31
C GLU A 663 9.68 -28.46 16.24
N GLU A 664 10.44 -28.90 17.26
CA GLU A 664 10.99 -30.27 17.29
C GLU A 664 9.88 -31.32 17.38
N GLU A 665 8.89 -31.09 18.25
CA GLU A 665 7.75 -31.99 18.38
C GLU A 665 6.88 -31.98 17.11
N MET A 666 6.73 -30.81 16.48
CA MET A 666 6.04 -30.72 15.18
C MET A 666 6.77 -31.58 14.13
N LEU A 667 8.10 -31.46 14.01
CA LEU A 667 8.90 -32.22 13.05
C LEU A 667 8.83 -33.73 13.34
N ARG A 668 8.89 -34.12 14.61
CA ARG A 668 8.71 -35.52 15.03
C ARG A 668 7.35 -36.07 14.58
N LEU A 669 6.28 -35.31 14.78
CA LEU A 669 4.93 -35.68 14.36
C LEU A 669 4.74 -35.65 12.82
N LEU A 670 5.56 -34.87 12.11
CA LEU A 670 5.63 -34.88 10.65
C LEU A 670 6.44 -36.06 10.07
N GLY A 671 7.15 -36.79 10.93
CA GLY A 671 8.00 -37.89 10.53
C GLY A 671 9.39 -37.48 10.02
N GLU A 672 9.86 -36.31 10.44
CA GLU A 672 11.17 -35.72 10.06
C GLU A 672 12.17 -35.65 11.23
#